data_9a9394f6cfa3799c4d5e7db216bf65db
#
_entry.id   9a9394f6cfa3799c4d5e7db216bf65db
#
_cell.length_a   1.000
_cell.length_b   1.000
_cell.length_c   1.000
_cell.angle_alpha   90.00
_cell.angle_beta   90.00
_cell.angle_gamma   90.00
#
_symmetry.space_group_name_H-M   'P 1'
#
loop_
_entity.id
_entity.type
_entity.pdbx_description
1 polymer ?
#
loop_
_entity_poly.entity_id
_entity_poly.type
_entity_poly.pdbx_seq_one_letter_code
_entity_poly.pdbx_strand_id
1 'polypeptide(L)'
;IDDIWDEEAWEIIKCAFSRSDLGSRVITTTRINSVSKACCPFSGDIIHEMKSLDDDDSKSLFHKRIFSQGSECPVELEEVSREILKKCDGVPLAIITIASLLASNDQHIRPKYEWDKVLSSIGRGLAEGRTAKDMEIILSFSYYDLPSHLKTCFLYLSIFPEDHWIDRSGLIWRWIAEGFIRGGHQEISLFEVGETYYSELINRNLIQPIYSDAEFRAEGCRVHDMVLDLICSLSSEENFVTIWDGSKHNKNNSDSMVRRLSFQNSMSELTTHQVDATSMSKLRSVTLFRTDDNLIRSLSSLQLLRVLDLSGCDLWKNSYQIDLRCVEKLLHLRYLGLQGTLVDALPIEIGKLQFLQTLDFRFVVGESIGLQLQSLEVPSSVVRLGNLMCLYVYENTRLPVGIDNLVSLEELSVVTVDGTNAIEKELGKLVKLRVLRILWEGDDESVCNSLLTSLANLQNLRTLEIYHDGNARFDANCDGWVPPPRLHALWFDSCTSTLPRWMNSSLLPVLSYLLIEVDRVRPEVDIQILGKLPALCFLNLNTTRAQYTPVKRFIIGHDAFPCLRECILYNFQTGPSMFPRGSMPRLEYIDFCARASHITGGDLDVDVRHLPSLHKVTVRLWSEVDCLAAVQKAADMLNKALDVHPNHPALHHWFEEALPEELVQAKEPAAAITVSDRGGEAVVM
;
A
#
# COMPACT_ATOMS: atom_id res chain seq x y z
N ILE A 1 -17.85 -10.14 10.82
CA ILE A 1 -16.78 -11.01 11.33
C ILE A 1 -16.51 -12.03 10.26
N ASP A 2 -15.30 -12.04 9.77
CA ASP A 2 -14.92 -12.86 8.63
C ASP A 2 -14.18 -14.13 9.08
N ASP A 3 -14.38 -15.21 8.34
CA ASP A 3 -13.69 -16.49 8.40
C ASP A 3 -13.58 -17.12 9.79
N ILE A 4 -14.73 -17.40 10.44
CA ILE A 4 -14.78 -18.07 11.74
C ILE A 4 -14.51 -19.57 11.55
N TRP A 5 -13.45 -20.09 12.19
CA TRP A 5 -12.96 -21.46 12.01
C TRP A 5 -13.52 -22.50 12.96
N ASP A 6 -13.94 -22.11 14.18
CA ASP A 6 -14.43 -23.04 15.18
C ASP A 6 -15.54 -22.43 16.06
N GLU A 7 -16.29 -23.29 16.72
CA GLU A 7 -17.41 -22.89 17.56
C GLU A 7 -16.94 -22.20 18.85
N GLU A 8 -15.75 -22.52 19.37
CA GLU A 8 -15.22 -21.95 20.62
C GLU A 8 -14.82 -20.49 20.37
N ALA A 9 -14.17 -20.20 19.24
CA ALA A 9 -13.86 -18.83 18.80
C ALA A 9 -15.13 -17.99 18.71
N TRP A 10 -16.20 -18.53 18.12
CA TRP A 10 -17.49 -17.83 18.07
C TRP A 10 -18.06 -17.52 19.45
N GLU A 11 -18.03 -18.48 20.38
CA GLU A 11 -18.56 -18.27 21.73
C GLU A 11 -17.79 -17.18 22.49
N ILE A 12 -16.48 -17.03 22.26
CA ILE A 12 -15.67 -15.94 22.82
C ILE A 12 -16.06 -14.60 22.20
N ILE A 13 -16.13 -14.55 20.87
CA ILE A 13 -16.45 -13.32 20.12
C ILE A 13 -17.85 -12.81 20.49
N LYS A 14 -18.81 -13.71 20.57
CA LYS A 14 -20.20 -13.43 20.93
C LYS A 14 -20.35 -12.77 22.31
N CYS A 15 -19.44 -13.04 23.26
CA CYS A 15 -19.43 -12.39 24.56
C CYS A 15 -19.16 -10.89 24.50
N ALA A 16 -18.53 -10.40 23.41
CA ALA A 16 -18.26 -8.98 23.22
C ALA A 16 -19.49 -8.19 22.76
N PHE A 17 -20.55 -8.86 22.29
CA PHE A 17 -21.75 -8.19 21.83
C PHE A 17 -22.73 -7.95 22.98
N SER A 18 -23.05 -6.68 23.23
CA SER A 18 -24.13 -6.31 24.16
C SER A 18 -25.47 -6.65 23.51
N ARG A 19 -26.36 -7.32 24.25
CA ARG A 19 -27.77 -7.46 23.83
C ARG A 19 -28.45 -6.11 23.91
N SER A 20 -28.61 -5.45 22.77
CA SER A 20 -29.39 -4.21 22.67
C SER A 20 -30.52 -4.40 21.65
N ASP A 21 -31.71 -3.89 21.99
CA ASP A 21 -32.88 -3.92 21.09
C ASP A 21 -32.80 -2.84 19.98
N LEU A 22 -31.62 -2.30 19.71
CA LEU A 22 -31.39 -1.21 18.77
C LEU A 22 -31.34 -1.62 17.29
N GLY A 23 -31.59 -2.89 16.98
CA GLY A 23 -31.65 -3.39 15.60
C GLY A 23 -30.30 -3.62 14.95
N SER A 24 -29.20 -3.64 15.72
CA SER A 24 -27.87 -3.98 15.20
C SER A 24 -27.85 -5.40 14.66
N ARG A 25 -27.10 -5.61 13.55
CA ARG A 25 -26.96 -6.91 12.92
C ARG A 25 -25.49 -7.30 12.89
N VAL A 26 -25.23 -8.60 13.05
CA VAL A 26 -23.90 -9.20 12.93
C VAL A 26 -23.91 -10.11 11.71
N ILE A 27 -22.98 -9.89 10.79
CA ILE A 27 -22.75 -10.78 9.65
C ILE A 27 -21.48 -11.57 9.96
N THR A 28 -21.54 -12.88 9.82
CA THR A 28 -20.40 -13.78 9.99
C THR A 28 -20.19 -14.59 8.74
N THR A 29 -18.94 -14.84 8.37
CA THR A 29 -18.58 -15.77 7.30
C THR A 29 -17.84 -16.97 7.87
N THR A 30 -18.05 -18.14 7.30
CA THR A 30 -17.36 -19.38 7.66
C THR A 30 -17.43 -20.38 6.52
N ARG A 31 -16.42 -21.22 6.40
CA ARG A 31 -16.39 -22.39 5.49
C ARG A 31 -16.92 -23.67 6.14
N ILE A 32 -17.27 -23.61 7.43
CA ILE A 32 -17.62 -24.77 8.25
C ILE A 32 -19.11 -24.75 8.61
N ASN A 33 -19.85 -25.74 8.16
CA ASN A 33 -21.30 -25.80 8.33
C ASN A 33 -21.76 -25.91 9.82
N SER A 34 -20.96 -26.55 10.70
CA SER A 34 -21.26 -26.58 12.13
C SER A 34 -21.13 -25.21 12.78
N VAL A 35 -20.09 -24.43 12.37
CA VAL A 35 -19.85 -23.07 12.84
C VAL A 35 -20.97 -22.13 12.36
N SER A 36 -21.41 -22.24 11.11
CA SER A 36 -22.50 -21.41 10.61
C SER A 36 -23.80 -21.62 11.40
N LYS A 37 -24.08 -22.86 11.81
CA LYS A 37 -25.21 -23.18 12.67
C LYS A 37 -25.04 -22.63 14.09
N ALA A 38 -23.83 -22.68 14.64
CA ALA A 38 -23.52 -22.10 15.94
C ALA A 38 -23.66 -20.57 15.95
N CYS A 39 -23.33 -19.91 14.83
CA CYS A 39 -23.49 -18.47 14.66
C CYS A 39 -24.97 -18.05 14.55
N CYS A 40 -25.86 -18.93 14.15
CA CYS A 40 -27.29 -18.67 13.90
C CYS A 40 -28.18 -19.50 14.83
N PRO A 41 -28.18 -19.29 16.18
CA PRO A 41 -28.93 -20.10 17.13
C PRO A 41 -30.41 -19.73 17.22
N PHE A 42 -30.87 -18.61 16.68
CA PHE A 42 -32.26 -18.13 16.87
C PHE A 42 -33.08 -18.30 15.58
N SER A 43 -34.42 -18.43 15.77
CA SER A 43 -35.36 -18.64 14.66
C SER A 43 -35.45 -17.46 13.67
N GLY A 44 -34.87 -16.29 14.00
CA GLY A 44 -34.80 -15.10 13.14
C GLY A 44 -33.46 -14.95 12.40
N ASP A 45 -32.50 -15.79 12.71
CA ASP A 45 -31.18 -15.74 12.08
C ASP A 45 -31.23 -16.42 10.70
N ILE A 46 -30.43 -15.90 9.77
CA ILE A 46 -30.43 -16.35 8.38
C ILE A 46 -29.04 -16.90 8.04
N ILE A 47 -28.99 -18.16 7.62
CA ILE A 47 -27.81 -18.73 6.99
C ILE A 47 -27.97 -18.57 5.48
N HIS A 48 -27.06 -17.77 4.87
CA HIS A 48 -26.97 -17.60 3.44
C HIS A 48 -25.87 -18.53 2.89
N GLU A 49 -26.26 -19.52 2.11
CA GLU A 49 -25.31 -20.41 1.44
C GLU A 49 -24.88 -19.76 0.13
N MET A 50 -23.57 -19.44 0.01
CA MET A 50 -22.98 -18.89 -1.21
C MET A 50 -23.01 -19.95 -2.30
N LYS A 51 -23.62 -19.61 -3.45
CA LYS A 51 -23.68 -20.49 -4.60
C LYS A 51 -22.57 -20.14 -5.61
N SER A 52 -22.15 -21.16 -6.38
CA SER A 52 -21.33 -20.93 -7.56
C SER A 52 -22.03 -19.95 -8.53
N LEU A 53 -21.26 -19.21 -9.34
CA LEU A 53 -21.78 -18.38 -10.41
C LEU A 53 -22.54 -19.23 -11.42
N ASP A 54 -23.59 -18.65 -11.99
CA ASP A 54 -24.25 -19.27 -13.13
C ASP A 54 -23.40 -19.18 -14.42
N ASP A 55 -23.88 -19.79 -15.51
CA ASP A 55 -23.15 -19.87 -16.78
C ASP A 55 -22.93 -18.48 -17.40
N ASP A 56 -23.91 -17.58 -17.30
CA ASP A 56 -23.86 -16.24 -17.88
C ASP A 56 -22.89 -15.33 -17.07
N ASP A 57 -22.95 -15.35 -15.75
CA ASP A 57 -22.03 -14.62 -14.88
C ASP A 57 -20.60 -15.17 -15.00
N SER A 58 -20.45 -16.49 -15.06
CA SER A 58 -19.16 -17.15 -15.30
C SER A 58 -18.55 -16.73 -16.63
N LYS A 59 -19.33 -16.69 -17.69
CA LYS A 59 -18.91 -16.25 -19.02
C LYS A 59 -18.56 -14.76 -19.02
N SER A 60 -19.37 -13.94 -18.36
CA SER A 60 -19.13 -12.51 -18.24
C SER A 60 -17.82 -12.22 -17.51
N LEU A 61 -17.58 -12.87 -16.37
CA LEU A 61 -16.36 -12.74 -15.58
C LEU A 61 -15.12 -13.15 -16.38
N PHE A 62 -15.17 -14.30 -17.03
CA PHE A 62 -14.09 -14.84 -17.86
C PHE A 62 -13.73 -13.93 -19.02
N HIS A 63 -14.76 -13.51 -19.79
CA HIS A 63 -14.55 -12.67 -20.98
C HIS A 63 -14.05 -11.27 -20.64
N LYS A 64 -14.60 -10.63 -19.58
CA LYS A 64 -14.14 -9.31 -19.13
C LYS A 64 -12.65 -9.32 -18.72
N ARG A 65 -12.15 -10.45 -18.25
CA ARG A 65 -10.76 -10.57 -17.85
C ARG A 65 -9.79 -10.77 -19.01
N ILE A 66 -10.23 -11.49 -20.06
CA ILE A 66 -9.39 -11.83 -21.21
C ILE A 66 -9.47 -10.77 -22.30
N PHE A 67 -10.67 -10.27 -22.58
CA PHE A 67 -10.93 -9.34 -23.67
C PHE A 67 -11.07 -7.92 -23.16
N SER A 68 -10.45 -6.98 -23.83
CA SER A 68 -10.59 -5.56 -23.53
C SER A 68 -12.04 -5.10 -23.64
N GLN A 69 -12.43 -4.05 -22.93
CA GLN A 69 -13.80 -3.52 -22.97
C GLN A 69 -14.30 -3.32 -24.42
N GLY A 70 -15.37 -4.03 -24.77
CA GLY A 70 -16.01 -3.95 -26.09
C GLY A 70 -15.54 -4.97 -27.13
N SER A 71 -14.58 -5.83 -26.80
CA SER A 71 -14.16 -6.92 -27.69
C SER A 71 -14.99 -8.18 -27.43
N GLU A 72 -15.59 -8.75 -28.46
CA GLU A 72 -16.29 -10.04 -28.35
C GLU A 72 -15.32 -11.22 -28.46
N CYS A 73 -15.70 -12.34 -27.86
CA CYS A 73 -14.92 -13.58 -27.97
C CYS A 73 -14.90 -14.03 -29.45
N PRO A 74 -13.71 -14.31 -30.04
CA PRO A 74 -13.63 -14.88 -31.38
C PRO A 74 -14.40 -16.21 -31.48
N VAL A 75 -15.15 -16.41 -32.57
CA VAL A 75 -16.00 -17.60 -32.80
C VAL A 75 -15.20 -18.90 -32.63
N GLU A 76 -13.95 -18.92 -33.07
CA GLU A 76 -13.02 -20.06 -32.96
C GLU A 76 -12.65 -20.44 -31.52
N LEU A 77 -12.82 -19.52 -30.55
CA LEU A 77 -12.51 -19.71 -29.12
C LEU A 77 -13.78 -19.97 -28.27
N GLU A 78 -14.98 -19.76 -28.80
CA GLU A 78 -16.23 -19.92 -28.03
C GLU A 78 -16.40 -21.32 -27.46
N GLU A 79 -16.12 -22.36 -28.26
CA GLU A 79 -16.29 -23.74 -27.83
C GLU A 79 -15.31 -24.12 -26.72
N VAL A 80 -14.02 -23.82 -26.91
CA VAL A 80 -12.99 -24.12 -25.91
C VAL A 80 -13.21 -23.30 -24.64
N SER A 81 -13.68 -22.05 -24.75
CA SER A 81 -14.08 -21.21 -23.64
C SER A 81 -15.16 -21.85 -22.78
N ARG A 82 -16.24 -22.35 -23.44
CA ARG A 82 -17.36 -23.03 -22.78
C ARG A 82 -16.91 -24.28 -22.03
N GLU A 83 -16.04 -25.09 -22.66
CA GLU A 83 -15.52 -26.29 -22.01
C GLU A 83 -14.60 -25.99 -20.80
N ILE A 84 -13.83 -24.91 -20.87
CA ILE A 84 -13.02 -24.42 -19.73
C ILE A 84 -13.95 -23.98 -18.58
N LEU A 85 -14.95 -23.13 -18.88
CA LEU A 85 -15.90 -22.64 -17.88
C LEU A 85 -16.67 -23.77 -17.21
N LYS A 86 -17.10 -24.78 -17.99
CA LYS A 86 -17.72 -25.96 -17.41
C LYS A 86 -16.83 -26.70 -16.41
N LYS A 87 -15.52 -26.73 -16.65
CA LYS A 87 -14.56 -27.32 -15.72
C LYS A 87 -14.32 -26.46 -14.47
N CYS A 88 -14.53 -25.15 -14.56
CA CYS A 88 -14.46 -24.23 -13.42
C CYS A 88 -15.68 -24.29 -12.49
N ASP A 89 -16.79 -24.89 -12.93
CA ASP A 89 -18.05 -25.13 -12.18
C ASP A 89 -18.56 -23.86 -11.43
N GLY A 90 -18.45 -22.69 -12.08
CA GLY A 90 -18.89 -21.41 -11.52
C GLY A 90 -18.08 -20.91 -10.33
N VAL A 91 -16.90 -21.47 -10.06
CA VAL A 91 -16.02 -21.00 -8.97
C VAL A 91 -15.26 -19.76 -9.42
N PRO A 92 -15.51 -18.55 -8.82
CA PRO A 92 -14.92 -17.29 -9.31
C PRO A 92 -13.39 -17.33 -9.35
N LEU A 93 -12.74 -17.85 -8.33
CA LEU A 93 -11.27 -17.92 -8.26
C LEU A 93 -10.69 -18.80 -9.38
N ALA A 94 -11.32 -19.95 -9.68
CA ALA A 94 -10.90 -20.81 -10.79
C ALA A 94 -11.04 -20.08 -12.14
N ILE A 95 -12.17 -19.41 -12.35
CA ILE A 95 -12.46 -18.66 -13.58
C ILE A 95 -11.43 -17.55 -13.78
N ILE A 96 -11.17 -16.73 -12.74
CA ILE A 96 -10.24 -15.62 -12.80
C ILE A 96 -8.81 -16.12 -13.03
N THR A 97 -8.41 -17.18 -12.35
CA THR A 97 -7.08 -17.78 -12.48
C THR A 97 -6.80 -18.24 -13.91
N ILE A 98 -7.73 -18.99 -14.50
CA ILE A 98 -7.57 -19.48 -15.88
C ILE A 98 -7.69 -18.33 -16.88
N ALA A 99 -8.61 -17.40 -16.66
CA ALA A 99 -8.72 -16.21 -17.50
C ALA A 99 -7.42 -15.39 -17.51
N SER A 100 -6.80 -15.21 -16.35
CA SER A 100 -5.53 -14.50 -16.24
C SER A 100 -4.37 -15.23 -16.90
N LEU A 101 -4.37 -16.56 -16.85
CA LEU A 101 -3.42 -17.40 -17.56
C LEU A 101 -3.55 -17.23 -19.08
N LEU A 102 -4.79 -17.11 -19.60
CA LEU A 102 -5.09 -16.97 -21.03
C LEU A 102 -5.01 -15.52 -21.53
N ALA A 103 -5.10 -14.55 -20.65
CA ALA A 103 -4.90 -13.14 -20.98
C ALA A 103 -3.47 -12.87 -21.45
N SER A 104 -3.30 -11.99 -22.43
CA SER A 104 -2.00 -11.57 -22.94
C SER A 104 -1.74 -10.11 -22.58
N ASN A 105 -0.50 -9.79 -22.17
CA ASN A 105 -0.10 -8.42 -21.88
C ASN A 105 0.02 -7.52 -23.12
N ASP A 106 0.07 -8.12 -24.34
CA ASP A 106 0.40 -7.43 -25.59
C ASP A 106 -0.82 -7.15 -26.49
N GLN A 107 -2.04 -7.06 -25.97
CA GLN A 107 -3.28 -6.89 -26.72
C GLN A 107 -3.55 -7.99 -27.79
N HIS A 108 -2.75 -9.03 -27.84
CA HIS A 108 -2.96 -10.17 -28.73
C HIS A 108 -3.59 -11.33 -27.99
N ILE A 109 -4.73 -11.80 -28.47
CA ILE A 109 -5.40 -12.98 -27.94
C ILE A 109 -4.48 -14.18 -28.16
N ARG A 110 -4.26 -15.00 -27.13
CA ARG A 110 -3.48 -16.24 -27.27
C ARG A 110 -4.11 -17.16 -28.31
N PRO A 111 -3.33 -17.82 -29.15
CA PRO A 111 -3.84 -18.68 -30.20
C PRO A 111 -4.57 -19.89 -29.62
N LYS A 112 -5.56 -20.46 -30.39
CA LYS A 112 -6.42 -21.54 -29.93
C LYS A 112 -5.67 -22.75 -29.36
N TYR A 113 -4.48 -23.09 -29.89
CA TYR A 113 -3.72 -24.26 -29.43
C TYR A 113 -3.28 -24.09 -27.95
N GLU A 114 -3.06 -22.87 -27.46
CA GLU A 114 -2.73 -22.62 -26.04
C GLU A 114 -3.99 -22.82 -25.16
N TRP A 115 -5.16 -22.41 -25.63
CA TRP A 115 -6.43 -22.68 -24.96
C TRP A 115 -6.70 -24.19 -24.86
N ASP A 116 -6.50 -24.93 -25.96
CA ASP A 116 -6.66 -26.38 -25.99
C ASP A 116 -5.65 -27.07 -25.05
N LYS A 117 -4.43 -26.54 -24.93
CA LYS A 117 -3.44 -27.02 -23.98
C LYS A 117 -3.89 -26.82 -22.53
N VAL A 118 -4.41 -25.65 -22.19
CA VAL A 118 -4.97 -25.37 -20.87
C VAL A 118 -6.15 -26.30 -20.59
N LEU A 119 -7.10 -26.40 -21.50
CA LEU A 119 -8.25 -27.28 -21.38
C LEU A 119 -7.86 -28.76 -21.13
N SER A 120 -6.89 -29.26 -21.87
CA SER A 120 -6.40 -30.63 -21.69
C SER A 120 -5.68 -30.82 -20.34
N SER A 121 -5.05 -29.79 -19.85
CA SER A 121 -4.30 -29.81 -18.58
C SER A 121 -5.21 -29.77 -17.35
N ILE A 122 -6.38 -29.12 -17.40
CA ILE A 122 -7.35 -29.09 -16.30
C ILE A 122 -7.96 -30.47 -15.98
N GLY A 123 -7.71 -31.50 -16.83
CA GLY A 123 -8.18 -32.86 -16.58
C GLY A 123 -9.72 -32.99 -16.61
N ARG A 124 -10.30 -33.75 -15.64
CA ARG A 124 -11.75 -33.98 -15.59
C ARG A 124 -12.55 -32.80 -15.02
N GLY A 125 -11.88 -31.79 -14.42
CA GLY A 125 -12.50 -30.62 -13.84
C GLY A 125 -13.11 -30.83 -12.46
N LEU A 126 -13.80 -29.82 -11.93
CA LEU A 126 -14.43 -29.80 -10.59
C LEU A 126 -15.74 -30.61 -10.53
N ALA A 127 -16.23 -31.11 -11.65
CA ALA A 127 -17.60 -31.62 -11.79
C ALA A 127 -17.92 -32.93 -11.03
N GLU A 128 -16.91 -33.72 -10.63
CA GLU A 128 -17.13 -35.02 -9.99
C GLU A 128 -16.91 -35.07 -8.48
N GLY A 129 -16.56 -33.97 -7.87
CA GLY A 129 -16.38 -33.84 -6.42
C GLY A 129 -15.69 -32.54 -6.07
N ARG A 130 -16.43 -31.58 -5.56
CA ARG A 130 -15.94 -30.27 -5.09
C ARG A 130 -14.95 -30.44 -3.93
N THR A 131 -13.72 -30.83 -4.24
CA THR A 131 -12.70 -31.00 -3.21
C THR A 131 -11.70 -29.85 -3.30
N ALA A 132 -11.12 -29.47 -2.16
CA ALA A 132 -10.01 -28.50 -2.11
C ALA A 132 -8.86 -28.90 -3.06
N LYS A 133 -8.65 -30.22 -3.28
CA LYS A 133 -7.66 -30.76 -4.21
C LYS A 133 -7.88 -30.38 -5.69
N ASP A 134 -9.15 -30.28 -6.12
CA ASP A 134 -9.43 -29.90 -7.52
C ASP A 134 -9.10 -28.42 -7.75
N MET A 135 -9.37 -27.56 -6.76
CA MET A 135 -8.94 -26.16 -6.80
C MET A 135 -7.40 -26.03 -6.77
N GLU A 136 -6.73 -26.79 -5.93
CA GLU A 136 -5.26 -26.81 -5.88
C GLU A 136 -4.66 -27.18 -7.24
N ILE A 137 -5.25 -28.14 -7.95
CA ILE A 137 -4.84 -28.51 -9.31
C ILE A 137 -4.99 -27.32 -10.27
N ILE A 138 -6.14 -26.63 -10.26
CA ILE A 138 -6.38 -25.47 -11.15
C ILE A 138 -5.39 -24.34 -10.84
N LEU A 139 -5.21 -24.01 -9.58
CA LEU A 139 -4.28 -22.98 -9.16
C LEU A 139 -2.81 -23.34 -9.47
N SER A 140 -2.46 -24.62 -9.41
CA SER A 140 -1.12 -25.10 -9.71
C SER A 140 -0.70 -24.85 -11.17
N PHE A 141 -1.63 -24.79 -12.14
CA PHE A 141 -1.29 -24.42 -13.50
C PHE A 141 -0.70 -23.03 -13.61
N SER A 142 -1.21 -22.06 -12.84
CA SER A 142 -0.64 -20.71 -12.81
C SER A 142 0.79 -20.72 -12.27
N TYR A 143 1.09 -21.56 -11.29
CA TYR A 143 2.45 -21.74 -10.80
C TYR A 143 3.37 -22.40 -11.83
N TYR A 144 2.93 -23.48 -12.49
CA TYR A 144 3.78 -24.18 -13.47
C TYR A 144 4.09 -23.33 -14.70
N ASP A 145 3.17 -22.45 -15.09
CA ASP A 145 3.37 -21.49 -16.19
C ASP A 145 4.28 -20.31 -15.82
N LEU A 146 4.59 -20.11 -14.54
CA LEU A 146 5.49 -19.05 -14.12
C LEU A 146 6.91 -19.27 -14.64
N PRO A 147 7.57 -18.19 -15.11
CA PRO A 147 9.00 -18.19 -15.31
C PRO A 147 9.77 -18.56 -14.03
N SER A 148 10.91 -19.19 -14.14
CA SER A 148 11.67 -19.71 -13.00
C SER A 148 12.00 -18.65 -11.95
N HIS A 149 12.27 -17.41 -12.36
CA HIS A 149 12.55 -16.30 -11.45
C HIS A 149 11.33 -15.88 -10.63
N LEU A 150 10.14 -15.94 -11.20
CA LEU A 150 8.89 -15.63 -10.49
C LEU A 150 8.46 -16.77 -9.57
N LYS A 151 8.73 -18.03 -9.93
CA LYS A 151 8.43 -19.18 -9.05
C LYS A 151 9.07 -19.02 -7.69
N THR A 152 10.33 -18.59 -7.64
CA THR A 152 11.06 -18.39 -6.39
C THR A 152 10.44 -17.26 -5.56
N CYS A 153 10.07 -16.15 -6.20
CA CYS A 153 9.41 -15.02 -5.53
C CYS A 153 8.02 -15.40 -5.02
N PHE A 154 7.29 -16.21 -5.77
CA PHE A 154 5.96 -16.69 -5.41
C PHE A 154 6.02 -17.69 -4.23
N LEU A 155 6.89 -18.69 -4.27
CA LEU A 155 7.08 -19.63 -3.16
C LEU A 155 7.51 -18.93 -1.86
N TYR A 156 8.21 -17.80 -1.96
CA TYR A 156 8.62 -17.01 -0.79
C TYR A 156 7.43 -16.46 -0.01
N LEU A 157 6.28 -16.26 -0.66
CA LEU A 157 5.10 -15.77 0.01
C LEU A 157 4.55 -16.73 1.08
N SER A 158 4.92 -18.02 1.04
CA SER A 158 4.60 -18.98 2.11
C SER A 158 5.18 -18.61 3.48
N ILE A 159 6.11 -17.64 3.52
CA ILE A 159 6.68 -17.14 4.78
C ILE A 159 5.65 -16.35 5.60
N PHE A 160 4.61 -15.79 4.96
CA PHE A 160 3.59 -14.97 5.59
C PHE A 160 2.41 -15.83 6.07
N PRO A 161 1.81 -15.50 7.22
CA PRO A 161 0.56 -16.15 7.67
C PRO A 161 -0.63 -15.72 6.79
N GLU A 162 -1.76 -16.43 6.96
CA GLU A 162 -3.04 -16.07 6.36
C GLU A 162 -3.43 -14.62 6.72
N ASP A 163 -4.17 -13.97 5.82
CA ASP A 163 -4.66 -12.60 5.96
C ASP A 163 -3.61 -11.51 6.23
N HIS A 164 -2.33 -11.85 6.13
CA HIS A 164 -1.27 -10.90 6.39
C HIS A 164 -1.19 -9.82 5.30
N TRP A 165 -1.17 -8.56 5.73
CA TRP A 165 -0.82 -7.45 4.85
C TRP A 165 0.69 -7.45 4.58
N ILE A 166 1.06 -7.55 3.32
CA ILE A 166 2.46 -7.63 2.88
C ILE A 166 2.84 -6.31 2.23
N ASP A 167 3.71 -5.53 2.90
CA ASP A 167 4.26 -4.29 2.34
C ASP A 167 5.01 -4.57 1.04
N ARG A 168 4.64 -3.84 -0.04
CA ARG A 168 5.24 -4.00 -1.37
C ARG A 168 6.74 -3.77 -1.36
N SER A 169 7.17 -2.66 -0.78
CA SER A 169 8.59 -2.30 -0.75
C SER A 169 9.39 -3.26 0.10
N GLY A 170 8.88 -3.63 1.28
CA GLY A 170 9.50 -4.61 2.17
C GLY A 170 9.64 -5.99 1.52
N LEU A 171 8.63 -6.44 0.75
CA LEU A 171 8.68 -7.69 0.01
C LEU A 171 9.77 -7.67 -1.07
N ILE A 172 9.85 -6.61 -1.85
CA ILE A 172 10.85 -6.46 -2.91
C ILE A 172 12.27 -6.44 -2.31
N TRP A 173 12.47 -5.69 -1.22
CA TRP A 173 13.77 -5.66 -0.54
C TRP A 173 14.19 -7.02 0.03
N ARG A 174 13.23 -7.82 0.53
CA ARG A 174 13.49 -9.20 0.96
C ARG A 174 13.88 -10.09 -0.21
N TRP A 175 13.21 -10.00 -1.37
CA TRP A 175 13.60 -10.74 -2.58
C TRP A 175 15.01 -10.37 -3.04
N ILE A 176 15.40 -9.09 -2.94
CA ILE A 176 16.77 -8.64 -3.25
C ILE A 176 17.77 -9.25 -2.28
N ALA A 177 17.53 -9.20 -0.99
CA ALA A 177 18.41 -9.74 0.05
C ALA A 177 18.59 -11.27 -0.05
N GLU A 178 17.51 -11.99 -0.39
CA GLU A 178 17.54 -13.42 -0.68
C GLU A 178 18.33 -13.75 -1.96
N GLY A 179 18.48 -12.79 -2.87
CA GLY A 179 19.14 -12.95 -4.16
C GLY A 179 18.24 -13.55 -5.25
N PHE A 180 16.91 -13.39 -5.14
CA PHE A 180 15.96 -13.86 -6.16
C PHE A 180 15.92 -12.93 -7.36
N ILE A 181 16.13 -11.64 -7.12
CA ILE A 181 16.16 -10.64 -8.17
C ILE A 181 17.58 -10.58 -8.75
N ARG A 182 17.66 -10.74 -10.06
CA ARG A 182 18.92 -10.68 -10.80
C ARG A 182 18.92 -9.50 -11.74
N GLY A 183 19.87 -8.59 -11.56
CA GLY A 183 20.06 -7.46 -12.48
C GLY A 183 20.60 -7.95 -13.83
N GLY A 184 19.97 -7.53 -14.92
CA GLY A 184 20.37 -7.90 -16.28
C GLY A 184 21.06 -6.79 -17.06
N HIS A 185 20.80 -5.53 -16.74
CA HIS A 185 21.36 -4.36 -17.44
C HIS A 185 21.82 -3.31 -16.43
N GLN A 186 22.94 -2.65 -16.75
CA GLN A 186 23.58 -1.66 -15.85
C GLN A 186 22.72 -0.42 -15.52
N GLU A 187 21.62 -0.21 -16.23
CA GLU A 187 20.79 1.01 -16.09
C GLU A 187 19.53 0.83 -15.23
N ILE A 188 19.13 -0.42 -14.92
CA ILE A 188 17.90 -0.70 -14.18
C ILE A 188 18.24 -1.17 -12.77
N SER A 189 17.67 -0.54 -11.74
CA SER A 189 17.92 -0.95 -10.37
C SER A 189 17.29 -2.31 -10.05
N LEU A 190 17.86 -3.01 -9.06
CA LEU A 190 17.28 -4.28 -8.60
C LEU A 190 15.85 -4.11 -8.09
N PHE A 191 15.55 -2.96 -7.48
CA PHE A 191 14.22 -2.65 -7.00
C PHE A 191 13.21 -2.53 -8.15
N GLU A 192 13.57 -1.87 -9.25
CA GLU A 192 12.71 -1.74 -10.44
C GLU A 192 12.41 -3.10 -11.09
N VAL A 193 13.40 -3.98 -11.13
CA VAL A 193 13.19 -5.36 -11.57
C VAL A 193 12.21 -6.07 -10.63
N GLY A 194 12.37 -5.86 -9.31
CA GLY A 194 11.44 -6.38 -8.30
C GLY A 194 10.02 -5.85 -8.44
N GLU A 195 9.85 -4.57 -8.78
CA GLU A 195 8.53 -3.97 -9.09
C GLU A 195 7.88 -4.65 -10.30
N THR A 196 8.68 -4.99 -11.31
CA THR A 196 8.18 -5.73 -12.49
C THR A 196 7.69 -7.12 -12.08
N TYR A 197 8.45 -7.84 -11.23
CA TYR A 197 8.07 -9.17 -10.73
C TYR A 197 6.79 -9.10 -9.88
N TYR A 198 6.70 -8.10 -9.00
CA TYR A 198 5.51 -7.86 -8.19
C TYR A 198 4.27 -7.58 -9.05
N SER A 199 4.41 -6.69 -10.03
CA SER A 199 3.33 -6.35 -10.96
C SER A 199 2.89 -7.55 -11.82
N GLU A 200 3.82 -8.41 -12.21
CA GLU A 200 3.49 -9.61 -12.98
C GLU A 200 2.71 -10.63 -12.13
N LEU A 201 3.04 -10.78 -10.84
CA LEU A 201 2.25 -11.62 -9.93
C LEU A 201 0.82 -11.08 -9.74
N ILE A 202 0.64 -9.75 -9.66
CA ILE A 202 -0.70 -9.13 -9.62
C ILE A 202 -1.46 -9.41 -10.93
N ASN A 203 -0.82 -9.17 -12.08
CA ASN A 203 -1.47 -9.35 -13.38
C ASN A 203 -1.94 -10.79 -13.62
N ARG A 204 -1.25 -11.75 -12.99
CA ARG A 204 -1.62 -13.17 -13.02
C ARG A 204 -2.61 -13.57 -11.92
N ASN A 205 -3.10 -12.61 -11.11
CA ASN A 205 -3.97 -12.82 -9.93
C ASN A 205 -3.41 -13.81 -8.88
N LEU A 206 -2.11 -13.90 -8.78
CA LEU A 206 -1.46 -14.73 -7.77
C LEU A 206 -1.34 -14.01 -6.42
N ILE A 207 -1.37 -12.69 -6.46
CA ILE A 207 -1.46 -11.82 -5.28
C ILE A 207 -2.52 -10.75 -5.54
N GLN A 208 -3.22 -10.33 -4.49
CA GLN A 208 -4.27 -9.32 -4.54
C GLN A 208 -3.69 -7.98 -4.07
N PRO A 209 -3.65 -6.95 -4.93
CA PRO A 209 -3.14 -5.66 -4.55
C PRO A 209 -4.07 -4.98 -3.55
N ILE A 210 -3.48 -4.28 -2.58
CA ILE A 210 -4.17 -3.40 -1.65
C ILE A 210 -3.73 -1.99 -1.98
N TYR A 211 -4.69 -1.15 -2.32
CA TYR A 211 -4.49 0.26 -2.63
C TYR A 211 -4.88 1.08 -1.40
N SER A 212 -4.10 2.10 -1.06
CA SER A 212 -4.60 3.14 -0.17
C SER A 212 -5.56 4.05 -0.92
N ASP A 213 -6.40 4.77 -0.19
CA ASP A 213 -7.33 5.74 -0.77
C ASP A 213 -6.63 6.89 -1.53
N ALA A 214 -5.32 7.03 -1.35
CA ALA A 214 -4.52 8.12 -1.89
C ALA A 214 -3.53 7.73 -2.99
N GLU A 215 -3.33 6.44 -3.29
CA GLU A 215 -2.33 6.01 -4.26
C GLU A 215 -2.89 5.01 -5.27
N PHE A 216 -2.66 5.28 -6.58
CA PHE A 216 -2.93 4.30 -7.67
C PHE A 216 -1.96 3.12 -7.68
N ARG A 217 -0.90 3.19 -6.88
CA ARG A 217 0.03 2.08 -6.68
C ARG A 217 -0.43 1.25 -5.50
N ALA A 218 -0.43 -0.05 -5.68
CA ALA A 218 -0.62 -0.95 -4.57
C ALA A 218 0.47 -0.71 -3.51
N GLU A 219 0.10 -0.31 -2.31
CA GLU A 219 1.01 -0.17 -1.16
C GLU A 219 1.48 -1.53 -0.68
N GLY A 220 0.64 -2.52 -0.82
CA GLY A 220 0.91 -3.88 -0.41
C GLY A 220 0.04 -4.87 -1.16
N CYS A 221 0.09 -6.10 -0.70
CA CYS A 221 -0.76 -7.17 -1.21
C CYS A 221 -1.19 -8.12 -0.11
N ARG A 222 -2.20 -8.91 -0.43
CA ARG A 222 -2.58 -10.14 0.30
C ARG A 222 -2.50 -11.33 -0.64
N VAL A 223 -2.32 -12.49 -0.05
CA VAL A 223 -2.43 -13.76 -0.77
C VAL A 223 -3.76 -14.38 -0.36
N HIS A 224 -4.55 -14.77 -1.34
CA HIS A 224 -5.81 -15.46 -1.07
C HIS A 224 -5.53 -16.83 -0.42
N ASP A 225 -6.30 -17.25 0.59
CA ASP A 225 -6.07 -18.47 1.39
C ASP A 225 -5.83 -19.70 0.52
N MET A 226 -6.67 -19.97 -0.47
CA MET A 226 -6.52 -21.11 -1.39
C MET A 226 -5.21 -21.06 -2.17
N VAL A 227 -4.72 -19.86 -2.49
CA VAL A 227 -3.42 -19.68 -3.16
C VAL A 227 -2.30 -19.88 -2.15
N LEU A 228 -2.49 -19.41 -0.92
CA LEU A 228 -1.51 -19.60 0.16
C LEU A 228 -1.37 -21.08 0.52
N ASP A 229 -2.46 -21.82 0.62
CA ASP A 229 -2.46 -23.29 0.83
C ASP A 229 -1.63 -24.00 -0.25
N LEU A 230 -1.85 -23.65 -1.53
CA LEU A 230 -1.06 -24.18 -2.63
C LEU A 230 0.43 -23.83 -2.48
N ILE A 231 0.75 -22.57 -2.18
CA ILE A 231 2.14 -22.14 -2.02
C ILE A 231 2.81 -22.89 -0.86
N CYS A 232 2.11 -23.05 0.25
CA CYS A 232 2.60 -23.78 1.43
C CYS A 232 2.86 -25.27 1.09
N SER A 233 1.95 -25.90 0.36
CA SER A 233 2.11 -27.30 -0.13
C SER A 233 3.34 -27.43 -1.02
N LEU A 234 3.44 -26.60 -2.08
CA LEU A 234 4.57 -26.58 -3.01
C LEU A 234 5.91 -26.25 -2.30
N SER A 235 5.86 -25.28 -1.39
CA SER A 235 7.02 -24.86 -0.58
C SER A 235 7.54 -25.99 0.32
N SER A 236 6.62 -26.77 0.88
CA SER A 236 6.93 -27.94 1.69
C SER A 236 7.55 -29.08 0.84
N GLU A 237 6.98 -29.36 -0.34
CA GLU A 237 7.50 -30.35 -1.27
C GLU A 237 8.93 -30.03 -1.72
N GLU A 238 9.20 -28.74 -2.02
CA GLU A 238 10.51 -28.27 -2.46
C GLU A 238 11.49 -27.99 -1.29
N ASN A 239 11.07 -28.16 -0.03
CA ASN A 239 11.83 -27.77 1.17
C ASN A 239 12.31 -26.31 1.09
N PHE A 240 11.44 -25.41 0.59
CA PHE A 240 11.79 -24.03 0.31
C PHE A 240 11.66 -23.12 1.53
N VAL A 241 10.53 -23.17 2.24
CA VAL A 241 10.30 -22.53 3.54
C VAL A 241 9.81 -23.59 4.53
N THR A 242 10.31 -23.54 5.75
CA THR A 242 9.78 -24.32 6.87
C THR A 242 8.93 -23.40 7.73
N ILE A 243 7.64 -23.72 7.84
CA ILE A 243 6.71 -22.98 8.67
C ILE A 243 6.65 -23.66 10.03
N TRP A 244 6.77 -22.86 11.08
CA TRP A 244 6.63 -23.32 12.45
C TRP A 244 5.37 -22.73 13.07
N ASP A 245 4.37 -23.58 13.25
CA ASP A 245 3.05 -23.22 13.75
C ASP A 245 2.76 -23.72 15.17
N GLY A 246 3.74 -24.36 15.82
CA GLY A 246 3.59 -24.94 17.16
C GLY A 246 2.92 -26.31 17.18
N SER A 247 2.43 -26.82 16.06
CA SER A 247 1.85 -28.15 15.98
C SER A 247 2.93 -29.25 16.04
N LYS A 248 2.61 -30.35 16.76
CA LYS A 248 3.56 -31.46 17.04
C LYS A 248 3.89 -32.35 15.82
N HIS A 249 3.50 -31.98 14.62
CA HIS A 249 3.43 -32.91 13.48
C HIS A 249 4.54 -32.83 12.43
N ASN A 250 5.73 -32.30 12.72
CA ASN A 250 6.84 -32.42 11.76
C ASN A 250 7.94 -33.39 12.23
N LYS A 251 7.56 -34.61 12.65
CA LYS A 251 8.52 -35.66 13.04
C LYS A 251 9.21 -36.39 11.87
N ASN A 252 8.89 -36.09 10.61
CA ASN A 252 9.31 -36.94 9.50
C ASN A 252 10.50 -36.44 8.66
N ASN A 253 11.13 -35.30 8.97
CA ASN A 253 12.28 -34.85 8.19
C ASN A 253 13.51 -34.56 9.06
N SER A 254 14.07 -35.59 9.66
CA SER A 254 15.33 -35.50 10.42
C SER A 254 16.56 -35.17 9.55
N ASP A 255 16.44 -35.19 8.23
CA ASP A 255 17.56 -34.94 7.29
C ASP A 255 17.37 -33.72 6.37
N SER A 256 16.25 -33.01 6.41
CA SER A 256 16.04 -31.84 5.56
C SER A 256 16.78 -30.61 6.10
N MET A 257 17.63 -30.03 5.27
CA MET A 257 18.37 -28.80 5.61
C MET A 257 17.44 -27.59 5.55
N VAL A 258 17.00 -27.06 6.70
CA VAL A 258 16.21 -25.84 6.78
C VAL A 258 17.03 -24.64 6.36
N ARG A 259 16.55 -23.91 5.35
CA ARG A 259 17.19 -22.69 4.83
C ARG A 259 16.42 -21.43 5.17
N ARG A 260 15.10 -21.48 5.21
CA ARG A 260 14.18 -20.38 5.53
C ARG A 260 13.19 -20.85 6.57
N LEU A 261 13.01 -20.06 7.59
CA LEU A 261 12.16 -20.39 8.73
C LEU A 261 11.17 -19.24 8.99
N SER A 262 9.90 -19.60 9.09
CA SER A 262 8.82 -18.69 9.46
C SER A 262 8.18 -19.16 10.76
N PHE A 263 8.09 -18.26 11.74
CA PHE A 263 7.39 -18.49 13.01
C PHE A 263 6.08 -17.70 12.99
N GLN A 264 4.97 -18.42 12.90
CA GLN A 264 3.64 -17.80 12.74
C GLN A 264 2.78 -17.81 14.01
N ASN A 265 2.99 -18.74 14.95
CA ASN A 265 2.20 -18.87 16.18
C ASN A 265 3.00 -18.67 17.46
N SER A 266 2.32 -18.18 18.53
CA SER A 266 2.94 -18.02 19.84
C SER A 266 3.18 -19.37 20.50
N MET A 267 4.42 -19.57 20.88
CA MET A 267 4.88 -20.77 21.54
C MET A 267 4.82 -20.60 23.06
N SER A 268 3.64 -20.74 23.66
CA SER A 268 3.52 -20.71 25.14
C SER A 268 4.15 -21.91 25.85
N GLU A 269 4.57 -22.95 25.12
CA GLU A 269 5.07 -24.20 25.73
C GLU A 269 6.24 -24.88 25.02
N LEU A 270 6.96 -24.23 24.10
CA LEU A 270 8.13 -24.87 23.50
C LEU A 270 9.37 -24.71 24.37
N THR A 271 9.64 -25.78 25.08
CA THR A 271 10.99 -26.03 25.57
C THR A 271 11.95 -26.07 24.37
N THR A 272 12.95 -25.19 24.38
CA THR A 272 14.06 -25.01 23.43
C THR A 272 14.82 -26.32 23.04
N HIS A 273 14.37 -27.46 23.52
CA HIS A 273 15.01 -28.77 23.33
C HIS A 273 14.66 -29.48 22.01
N GLN A 274 13.79 -28.93 21.15
CA GLN A 274 13.32 -29.67 19.96
C GLN A 274 13.84 -29.15 18.62
N VAL A 275 14.50 -28.00 18.57
CA VAL A 275 15.14 -27.57 17.32
C VAL A 275 16.63 -27.90 17.41
N ASP A 276 17.01 -28.92 16.68
CA ASP A 276 18.38 -29.42 16.67
C ASP A 276 19.33 -28.30 16.20
N ALA A 277 20.28 -27.89 17.03
CA ALA A 277 21.23 -26.81 16.75
C ALA A 277 22.02 -27.05 15.43
N THR A 278 22.16 -28.31 15.03
CA THR A 278 22.78 -28.71 13.76
C THR A 278 21.95 -28.32 12.54
N SER A 279 20.62 -28.42 12.62
CA SER A 279 19.69 -28.04 11.55
C SER A 279 19.66 -26.52 11.35
N MET A 280 19.83 -25.76 12.42
CA MET A 280 19.83 -24.29 12.39
C MET A 280 21.10 -23.67 11.81
N SER A 281 22.23 -24.37 11.82
CA SER A 281 23.52 -23.82 11.36
C SER A 281 23.55 -23.40 9.88
N LYS A 282 22.57 -23.86 9.08
CA LYS A 282 22.45 -23.57 7.63
C LYS A 282 21.32 -22.60 7.29
N LEU A 283 20.65 -22.03 8.29
CA LEU A 283 19.60 -21.03 8.10
C LEU A 283 20.16 -19.78 7.39
N ARG A 284 19.42 -19.31 6.42
CA ARG A 284 19.70 -18.09 5.66
C ARG A 284 18.67 -17.00 5.89
N SER A 285 17.45 -17.38 6.26
CA SER A 285 16.34 -16.47 6.47
C SER A 285 15.50 -16.88 7.67
N VAL A 286 15.19 -15.93 8.52
CA VAL A 286 14.29 -16.07 9.68
C VAL A 286 13.33 -14.92 9.66
N THR A 287 12.04 -15.22 9.72
CA THR A 287 10.95 -14.25 9.87
C THR A 287 10.12 -14.62 11.09
N LEU A 288 9.91 -13.68 11.99
CA LEU A 288 9.13 -13.85 13.20
C LEU A 288 7.90 -12.94 13.15
N PHE A 289 6.72 -13.53 13.27
CA PHE A 289 5.47 -12.78 13.42
C PHE A 289 5.04 -12.65 14.88
N ARG A 290 5.70 -13.37 15.78
CA ARG A 290 5.52 -13.30 17.24
C ARG A 290 6.84 -13.55 17.96
N THR A 291 6.97 -13.05 19.18
CA THR A 291 8.19 -13.13 19.98
C THR A 291 8.43 -14.47 20.62
N ASP A 292 9.68 -14.92 20.54
CA ASP A 292 10.27 -15.89 21.46
C ASP A 292 11.66 -15.39 21.88
N ASP A 293 11.81 -15.03 23.16
CA ASP A 293 13.04 -14.51 23.75
C ASP A 293 14.21 -15.50 23.61
N ASN A 294 13.95 -16.78 23.67
CA ASN A 294 14.97 -17.81 23.56
C ASN A 294 15.53 -17.89 22.14
N LEU A 295 14.66 -17.73 21.14
CA LEU A 295 15.09 -17.71 19.76
C LEU A 295 15.94 -16.47 19.47
N ILE A 296 15.52 -15.29 19.93
CA ILE A 296 16.28 -14.05 19.75
C ILE A 296 17.71 -14.20 20.33
N ARG A 297 17.83 -14.78 21.52
CA ARG A 297 19.16 -15.07 22.10
C ARG A 297 19.97 -16.07 21.31
N SER A 298 19.33 -17.05 20.68
CA SER A 298 20.01 -18.06 19.86
C SER A 298 20.42 -17.54 18.47
N LEU A 299 19.85 -16.42 17.98
CA LEU A 299 20.16 -15.82 16.68
C LEU A 299 21.67 -15.59 16.48
N SER A 300 22.40 -15.24 17.53
CA SER A 300 23.86 -15.01 17.45
C SER A 300 24.66 -16.22 16.95
N SER A 301 24.08 -17.42 17.00
CA SER A 301 24.69 -18.65 16.49
C SER A 301 24.50 -18.85 14.98
N LEU A 302 23.58 -18.10 14.35
CA LEU A 302 23.14 -18.28 12.95
C LEU A 302 24.02 -17.48 11.98
N GLN A 303 25.30 -17.78 11.90
CA GLN A 303 26.29 -16.99 11.16
C GLN A 303 26.04 -16.85 9.66
N LEU A 304 25.26 -17.76 9.04
CA LEU A 304 24.94 -17.74 7.60
C LEU A 304 23.67 -16.94 7.27
N LEU A 305 23.07 -16.30 8.27
CA LEU A 305 21.81 -15.57 8.11
C LEU A 305 21.97 -14.37 7.15
N ARG A 306 21.05 -14.26 6.20
CA ARG A 306 20.97 -13.17 5.22
C ARG A 306 19.77 -12.26 5.47
N VAL A 307 18.66 -12.83 5.91
CA VAL A 307 17.43 -12.12 6.20
C VAL A 307 17.04 -12.40 7.63
N LEU A 308 16.93 -11.37 8.42
CA LEU A 308 16.34 -11.37 9.75
C LEU A 308 15.21 -10.35 9.77
N ASP A 309 14.01 -10.85 9.94
CA ASP A 309 12.82 -10.03 9.98
C ASP A 309 12.07 -10.26 11.29
N LEU A 310 12.03 -9.23 12.10
CA LEU A 310 11.36 -9.18 13.38
C LEU A 310 10.14 -8.26 13.33
N SER A 311 9.77 -7.80 12.13
CA SER A 311 8.62 -6.91 11.91
C SER A 311 7.33 -7.58 12.38
N GLY A 312 6.49 -6.85 13.09
CA GLY A 312 5.23 -7.36 13.60
C GLY A 312 5.35 -8.22 14.87
N CYS A 313 6.56 -8.38 15.42
CA CYS A 313 6.70 -8.92 16.75
C CYS A 313 6.17 -7.88 17.75
N ASP A 314 5.08 -8.21 18.48
CA ASP A 314 4.51 -7.37 19.57
C ASP A 314 5.46 -7.25 20.78
N LEU A 315 6.70 -6.87 20.55
CA LEU A 315 7.73 -6.78 21.57
C LEU A 315 7.40 -5.75 22.66
N TRP A 316 6.62 -4.75 22.32
CA TRP A 316 6.20 -3.69 23.22
C TRP A 316 5.10 -4.13 24.22
N LYS A 317 4.21 -5.08 23.87
CA LYS A 317 3.16 -5.56 24.79
C LYS A 317 3.72 -6.22 26.04
N ASN A 318 4.92 -6.76 25.95
CA ASN A 318 5.56 -7.49 27.05
C ASN A 318 6.65 -6.66 27.76
N SER A 319 6.82 -5.37 27.42
CA SER A 319 7.90 -4.50 27.94
C SER A 319 9.31 -5.07 27.69
N TYR A 320 9.48 -5.89 26.66
CA TYR A 320 10.77 -6.49 26.35
C TYR A 320 11.53 -5.64 25.34
N GLN A 321 12.68 -5.17 25.76
CA GLN A 321 13.67 -4.56 24.88
C GLN A 321 14.51 -5.64 24.23
N ILE A 322 14.60 -5.62 22.89
CA ILE A 322 15.52 -6.52 22.19
C ILE A 322 16.95 -6.04 22.36
N ASP A 323 17.81 -6.88 22.89
CA ASP A 323 19.25 -6.66 22.83
C ASP A 323 19.78 -7.01 21.44
N LEU A 324 19.83 -6.00 20.57
CA LEU A 324 20.33 -6.14 19.21
C LEU A 324 21.85 -6.39 19.12
N ARG A 325 22.59 -6.43 20.23
CA ARG A 325 24.03 -6.77 20.19
C ARG A 325 24.27 -8.16 19.64
N CYS A 326 23.26 -9.05 19.70
CA CYS A 326 23.35 -10.38 19.09
C CYS A 326 23.59 -10.33 17.57
N VAL A 327 23.17 -9.27 16.87
CA VAL A 327 23.33 -9.14 15.41
C VAL A 327 24.78 -8.91 14.96
N GLU A 328 25.68 -8.50 15.86
CA GLU A 328 27.10 -8.25 15.53
C GLU A 328 27.82 -9.44 14.89
N LYS A 329 27.35 -10.67 15.18
CA LYS A 329 27.91 -11.93 14.66
C LYS A 329 27.33 -12.36 13.31
N LEU A 330 26.27 -11.70 12.86
CA LEU A 330 25.54 -12.03 11.64
C LEU A 330 26.16 -11.34 10.42
N LEU A 331 27.44 -11.57 10.17
CA LEU A 331 28.23 -10.83 9.18
C LEU A 331 27.73 -10.98 7.73
N HIS A 332 26.90 -11.99 7.44
CA HIS A 332 26.29 -12.20 6.12
C HIS A 332 24.92 -11.57 5.96
N LEU A 333 24.43 -10.84 7.00
CA LEU A 333 23.11 -10.24 6.99
C LEU A 333 23.01 -9.19 5.88
N ARG A 334 21.89 -9.25 5.13
CA ARG A 334 21.53 -8.35 4.03
C ARG A 334 20.25 -7.56 4.30
N TYR A 335 19.34 -8.14 5.06
CA TYR A 335 18.07 -7.52 5.43
C TYR A 335 17.89 -7.64 6.94
N LEU A 336 17.65 -6.50 7.60
CA LEU A 336 17.26 -6.42 8.99
C LEU A 336 15.95 -5.62 9.07
N GLY A 337 14.85 -6.31 9.34
CA GLY A 337 13.51 -5.74 9.54
C GLY A 337 13.18 -5.66 11.02
N LEU A 338 12.93 -4.45 11.49
CA LEU A 338 12.58 -4.13 12.88
C LEU A 338 11.30 -3.27 12.93
N GLN A 339 10.53 -3.21 11.84
CA GLN A 339 9.31 -2.42 11.77
C GLN A 339 8.33 -2.81 12.87
N GLY A 340 7.77 -1.84 13.58
CA GLY A 340 6.83 -2.07 14.68
C GLY A 340 7.45 -2.67 15.94
N THR A 341 8.78 -2.74 16.03
CA THR A 341 9.49 -3.18 17.23
C THR A 341 9.95 -1.98 18.07
N LEU A 342 9.90 -2.08 19.40
CA LEU A 342 10.52 -1.09 20.28
C LEU A 342 12.01 -1.40 20.41
N VAL A 343 12.82 -0.49 19.91
CA VAL A 343 14.28 -0.55 20.01
C VAL A 343 14.76 0.76 20.62
N ASP A 344 15.42 0.72 21.77
CA ASP A 344 15.92 1.92 22.43
C ASP A 344 17.07 2.57 21.65
N ALA A 345 17.96 1.76 21.12
CA ALA A 345 19.09 2.21 20.33
C ALA A 345 19.60 1.10 19.40
N LEU A 346 20.05 1.49 18.24
CA LEU A 346 20.81 0.58 17.39
C LEU A 346 22.24 0.43 17.95
N PRO A 347 22.77 -0.80 18.06
CA PRO A 347 24.11 -1.00 18.59
C PRO A 347 25.16 -0.47 17.59
N ILE A 348 26.26 0.08 18.13
CA ILE A 348 27.36 0.55 17.28
C ILE A 348 27.97 -0.55 16.41
N GLU A 349 27.82 -1.78 16.82
CA GLU A 349 28.26 -2.98 16.12
C GLU A 349 27.56 -3.22 14.79
N ILE A 350 26.42 -2.56 14.54
CA ILE A 350 25.72 -2.65 13.25
C ILE A 350 26.62 -2.27 12.07
N GLY A 351 27.58 -1.37 12.29
CA GLY A 351 28.58 -1.00 11.29
C GLY A 351 29.54 -2.13 10.85
N LYS A 352 29.51 -3.30 11.51
CA LYS A 352 30.24 -4.50 11.11
C LYS A 352 29.54 -5.28 9.99
N LEU A 353 28.23 -5.03 9.78
CA LEU A 353 27.38 -5.77 8.82
C LEU A 353 27.59 -5.28 7.38
N GLN A 354 28.79 -5.46 6.84
CA GLN A 354 29.19 -4.88 5.56
C GLN A 354 28.38 -5.36 4.34
N PHE A 355 27.62 -6.44 4.47
CA PHE A 355 26.74 -6.95 3.42
C PHE A 355 25.29 -6.44 3.57
N LEU A 356 24.98 -5.63 4.60
CA LEU A 356 23.64 -5.15 4.83
C LEU A 356 23.19 -4.26 3.67
N GLN A 357 22.03 -4.61 3.08
CA GLN A 357 21.40 -3.92 1.95
C GLN A 357 20.16 -3.16 2.40
N THR A 358 19.45 -3.67 3.41
CA THR A 358 18.22 -3.06 3.93
C THR A 358 18.26 -3.03 5.45
N LEU A 359 18.04 -1.86 6.00
CA LEU A 359 17.79 -1.63 7.42
C LEU A 359 16.46 -0.91 7.57
N ASP A 360 15.46 -1.63 8.09
CA ASP A 360 14.11 -1.11 8.27
C ASP A 360 13.72 -1.13 9.75
N PHE A 361 13.63 0.06 10.35
CA PHE A 361 13.15 0.23 11.73
C PHE A 361 12.08 1.32 11.83
N ARG A 362 11.20 1.39 10.83
CA ARG A 362 9.98 2.20 10.89
C ARG A 362 9.09 1.70 12.01
N PHE A 363 8.48 2.62 12.72
CA PHE A 363 7.45 2.31 13.69
C PHE A 363 6.09 2.71 13.16
N VAL A 364 5.14 1.80 13.22
CA VAL A 364 3.72 2.11 13.00
C VAL A 364 3.12 2.38 14.37
N VAL A 365 2.85 3.65 14.66
CA VAL A 365 2.16 4.05 15.90
C VAL A 365 0.71 3.59 15.80
N GLY A 366 0.37 2.49 16.45
CA GLY A 366 -1.03 2.19 16.75
C GLY A 366 -1.53 3.16 17.83
N GLU A 367 -2.72 3.69 17.66
CA GLU A 367 -3.38 4.82 18.35
C GLU A 367 -3.47 4.80 19.88
N SER A 368 -2.79 3.94 20.62
CA SER A 368 -3.23 3.68 22.01
C SER A 368 -2.28 4.09 23.11
N ILE A 369 -1.08 4.61 22.84
CA ILE A 369 -0.13 4.83 23.93
C ILE A 369 0.52 6.21 23.81
N GLY A 370 0.12 7.11 24.71
CA GLY A 370 0.73 8.43 24.93
C GLY A 370 2.18 8.32 25.48
N LEU A 371 3.01 7.52 24.85
CA LEU A 371 4.45 7.51 25.08
C LEU A 371 5.06 8.62 24.23
N GLN A 372 5.60 9.64 24.88
CA GLN A 372 6.56 10.55 24.25
C GLN A 372 7.76 9.71 23.83
N LEU A 373 7.82 9.34 22.55
CA LEU A 373 8.96 8.65 21.98
C LEU A 373 10.13 9.64 21.94
N GLN A 374 11.20 9.32 22.63
CA GLN A 374 12.43 10.08 22.54
C GLN A 374 13.02 9.91 21.14
N SER A 375 13.62 10.97 20.59
CA SER A 375 14.30 10.91 19.30
C SER A 375 15.34 9.79 19.29
N LEU A 376 15.20 8.82 18.40
CA LEU A 376 16.18 7.74 18.25
C LEU A 376 17.41 8.28 17.50
N GLU A 377 18.59 8.03 18.05
CA GLU A 377 19.85 8.35 17.36
C GLU A 377 20.38 7.13 16.61
N VAL A 378 20.67 7.31 15.33
CA VAL A 378 21.36 6.31 14.54
C VAL A 378 22.86 6.36 14.83
N PRO A 379 23.50 5.25 15.22
CA PRO A 379 24.91 5.27 15.54
C PRO A 379 25.77 5.65 14.33
N SER A 380 26.83 6.42 14.57
CA SER A 380 27.76 6.88 13.52
C SER A 380 28.40 5.74 12.70
N SER A 381 28.38 4.52 13.23
CA SER A 381 28.88 3.34 12.52
C SER A 381 28.05 2.92 11.30
N VAL A 382 26.78 3.35 11.21
CA VAL A 382 25.90 3.06 10.06
C VAL A 382 26.49 3.63 8.76
N VAL A 383 27.19 4.77 8.81
CA VAL A 383 27.82 5.35 7.61
C VAL A 383 28.91 4.48 6.97
N ARG A 384 29.30 3.38 7.64
CA ARG A 384 30.26 2.40 7.10
C ARG A 384 29.60 1.33 6.23
N LEU A 385 28.27 1.31 6.14
CA LEU A 385 27.50 0.30 5.42
C LEU A 385 27.42 0.65 3.93
N GLY A 386 28.54 0.61 3.22
CA GLY A 386 28.62 1.02 1.81
C GLY A 386 27.71 0.24 0.83
N ASN A 387 27.20 -0.93 1.23
CA ASN A 387 26.25 -1.71 0.44
C ASN A 387 24.78 -1.44 0.79
N LEU A 388 24.51 -0.51 1.73
CA LEU A 388 23.15 -0.19 2.14
C LEU A 388 22.40 0.50 1.00
N MET A 389 21.28 -0.11 0.58
CA MET A 389 20.44 0.36 -0.52
C MET A 389 19.14 0.99 0.00
N CYS A 390 18.66 0.53 1.17
CA CYS A 390 17.43 1.00 1.77
C CYS A 390 17.66 1.26 3.26
N LEU A 391 17.35 2.48 3.69
CA LEU A 391 17.37 2.89 5.09
C LEU A 391 16.01 3.51 5.43
N TYR A 392 15.21 2.78 6.18
CA TYR A 392 13.96 3.26 6.72
C TYR A 392 14.10 3.53 8.21
N VAL A 393 13.94 4.77 8.58
CA VAL A 393 14.08 5.24 9.95
C VAL A 393 12.74 5.74 10.50
N TYR A 394 12.73 5.95 11.78
CA TYR A 394 11.65 6.56 12.54
C TYR A 394 11.48 8.04 12.20
N GLU A 395 10.27 8.55 12.32
CA GLU A 395 10.04 10.01 12.40
C GLU A 395 10.85 10.59 13.57
N ASN A 396 11.40 11.78 13.40
CA ASN A 396 12.29 12.44 14.36
C ASN A 396 13.61 11.70 14.66
N THR A 397 14.01 10.75 13.83
CA THR A 397 15.33 10.11 13.95
C THR A 397 16.42 11.02 13.41
N ARG A 398 17.44 11.27 14.24
CA ARG A 398 18.63 12.01 13.79
C ARG A 398 19.62 11.09 13.13
N LEU A 399 19.97 11.42 11.89
CA LEU A 399 21.03 10.73 11.17
C LEU A 399 22.41 11.29 11.52
N PRO A 400 23.44 10.44 11.56
CA PRO A 400 24.80 10.88 11.83
C PRO A 400 25.39 11.62 10.64
N VAL A 401 26.36 12.48 10.89
CA VAL A 401 27.20 13.09 9.85
C VAL A 401 27.98 12.01 9.08
N GLY A 402 28.12 12.19 7.77
CA GLY A 402 28.81 11.25 6.88
C GLY A 402 27.89 10.28 6.17
N ILE A 403 26.57 10.53 6.11
CA ILE A 403 25.61 9.69 5.34
C ILE A 403 25.95 9.64 3.85
N ASP A 404 26.67 10.62 3.33
CA ASP A 404 27.19 10.65 1.94
C ASP A 404 28.12 9.47 1.60
N ASN A 405 28.63 8.75 2.62
CA ASN A 405 29.36 7.50 2.40
C ASN A 405 28.46 6.32 2.02
N LEU A 406 27.15 6.43 2.18
CA LEU A 406 26.17 5.42 1.78
C LEU A 406 25.90 5.46 0.28
N VAL A 407 26.95 5.30 -0.52
CA VAL A 407 26.92 5.51 -2.00
C VAL A 407 25.99 4.56 -2.76
N SER A 408 25.50 3.51 -2.12
CA SER A 408 24.55 2.56 -2.71
C SER A 408 23.08 2.87 -2.38
N LEU A 409 22.82 3.91 -1.58
CA LEU A 409 21.50 4.19 -1.06
C LEU A 409 20.52 4.60 -2.19
N GLU A 410 19.42 3.86 -2.31
CA GLU A 410 18.34 4.09 -3.27
C GLU A 410 17.06 4.61 -2.59
N GLU A 411 16.82 4.24 -1.34
CA GLU A 411 15.66 4.68 -0.56
C GLU A 411 16.07 5.14 0.84
N LEU A 412 15.62 6.34 1.18
CA LEU A 412 15.84 6.95 2.49
C LEU A 412 14.51 7.56 2.96
N SER A 413 13.99 7.08 4.08
CA SER A 413 12.73 7.58 4.61
C SER A 413 12.91 8.36 5.90
N VAL A 414 12.22 9.48 5.93
CA VAL A 414 12.02 10.43 7.03
C VAL A 414 13.32 10.93 7.67
N VAL A 415 14.06 11.70 6.88
CA VAL A 415 15.23 12.43 7.36
C VAL A 415 14.79 13.78 7.92
N THR A 416 15.09 14.04 9.20
CA THR A 416 14.88 15.36 9.78
C THR A 416 16.00 16.32 9.34
N VAL A 417 15.61 17.45 8.76
CA VAL A 417 16.51 18.54 8.36
C VAL A 417 16.17 19.78 9.19
N ASP A 418 16.98 20.03 10.21
CA ASP A 418 16.84 21.13 11.18
C ASP A 418 17.98 22.17 11.10
N GLY A 419 18.93 21.96 10.19
CA GLY A 419 20.11 22.82 10.04
C GLY A 419 21.22 22.57 11.06
N THR A 420 21.05 21.65 12.00
CA THR A 420 22.07 21.41 13.05
C THR A 420 23.25 20.59 12.57
N ASN A 421 23.06 19.66 11.62
CA ASN A 421 24.02 18.65 11.23
C ASN A 421 24.53 18.77 9.78
N ALA A 422 24.17 19.84 9.05
CA ALA A 422 24.50 20.04 7.64
C ALA A 422 24.15 18.86 6.71
N ILE A 423 23.18 18.04 7.14
CA ILE A 423 22.72 16.84 6.41
C ILE A 423 22.14 17.20 5.04
N GLU A 424 21.56 18.40 4.93
CA GLU A 424 21.05 18.96 3.70
C GLU A 424 22.11 19.02 2.59
N LYS A 425 23.39 19.14 2.93
CA LYS A 425 24.51 19.16 1.94
C LYS A 425 24.97 17.76 1.57
N GLU A 426 24.91 16.83 2.52
CA GLU A 426 25.34 15.45 2.31
C GLU A 426 24.34 14.69 1.40
N LEU A 427 23.04 14.99 1.54
CA LEU A 427 21.98 14.38 0.73
C LEU A 427 22.27 14.50 -0.78
N GLY A 428 22.76 15.66 -1.26
CA GLY A 428 23.05 15.88 -2.67
C GLY A 428 24.15 14.99 -3.28
N LYS A 429 24.88 14.23 -2.48
CA LYS A 429 25.90 13.28 -2.93
C LYS A 429 25.35 11.85 -3.12
N LEU A 430 24.15 11.59 -2.62
CA LEU A 430 23.47 10.28 -2.71
C LEU A 430 22.77 10.12 -4.06
N VAL A 431 23.53 10.16 -5.14
CA VAL A 431 23.02 10.24 -6.52
C VAL A 431 22.20 9.04 -7.00
N LYS A 432 22.20 7.95 -6.27
CA LYS A 432 21.37 6.76 -6.55
C LYS A 432 19.99 6.83 -5.92
N LEU A 433 19.72 7.83 -5.07
CA LEU A 433 18.42 7.96 -4.41
C LEU A 433 17.28 8.03 -5.44
N ARG A 434 16.25 7.23 -5.18
CA ARG A 434 15.01 7.14 -5.94
C ARG A 434 13.82 7.59 -5.09
N VAL A 435 13.86 7.32 -3.80
CA VAL A 435 12.83 7.73 -2.82
C VAL A 435 13.51 8.48 -1.69
N LEU A 436 13.03 9.68 -1.42
CA LEU A 436 13.48 10.51 -0.32
C LEU A 436 12.29 11.12 0.40
N ARG A 437 12.21 10.91 1.71
CA ARG A 437 11.23 11.54 2.59
C ARG A 437 11.95 12.41 3.60
N ILE A 438 11.54 13.67 3.73
CA ILE A 438 12.16 14.68 4.58
C ILE A 438 11.12 15.25 5.52
N LEU A 439 11.48 15.31 6.81
CA LEU A 439 10.81 16.18 7.78
C LEU A 439 11.62 17.46 7.87
N TRP A 440 11.01 18.57 7.44
CA TRP A 440 11.64 19.88 7.45
C TRP A 440 11.28 20.63 8.75
N GLU A 441 12.27 20.88 9.58
CA GLU A 441 12.15 21.64 10.84
C GLU A 441 12.99 22.94 10.83
N GLY A 442 13.63 23.26 9.70
CA GLY A 442 14.55 24.39 9.58
C GLY A 442 13.82 25.72 9.42
N ASP A 443 14.33 26.74 10.11
CA ASP A 443 13.87 28.14 10.01
C ASP A 443 14.86 29.02 9.22
N ASP A 444 16.00 28.49 8.78
CA ASP A 444 17.09 29.24 8.13
C ASP A 444 17.00 29.11 6.61
N GLU A 445 16.90 30.26 5.97
CA GLU A 445 16.91 30.40 4.49
C GLU A 445 18.15 29.76 3.85
N SER A 446 19.30 29.80 4.51
CA SER A 446 20.54 29.22 4.00
C SER A 446 20.49 27.69 3.96
N VAL A 447 19.84 27.08 4.93
CA VAL A 447 19.61 25.61 5.00
C VAL A 447 18.65 25.19 3.91
N CYS A 448 17.57 25.97 3.70
CA CYS A 448 16.63 25.77 2.60
C CYS A 448 17.32 25.77 1.22
N ASN A 449 18.15 26.79 0.95
CA ASN A 449 18.92 26.87 -0.31
C ASN A 449 19.87 25.69 -0.49
N SER A 450 20.52 25.26 0.59
CA SER A 450 21.43 24.11 0.58
C SER A 450 20.66 22.83 0.25
N LEU A 451 19.48 22.65 0.85
CA LEU A 451 18.61 21.50 0.58
C LEU A 451 18.14 21.48 -0.89
N LEU A 452 17.58 22.59 -1.39
CA LEU A 452 17.12 22.68 -2.77
C LEU A 452 18.24 22.43 -3.79
N THR A 453 19.46 22.93 -3.50
CA THR A 453 20.64 22.65 -4.32
C THR A 453 20.99 21.16 -4.32
N SER A 454 20.92 20.53 -3.16
CA SER A 454 21.17 19.09 -3.00
C SER A 454 20.14 18.25 -3.73
N LEU A 455 18.85 18.59 -3.59
CA LEU A 455 17.76 17.90 -4.29
C LEU A 455 17.90 17.98 -5.83
N ALA A 456 18.36 19.12 -6.37
CA ALA A 456 18.61 19.27 -7.80
C ALA A 456 19.70 18.31 -8.33
N ASN A 457 20.62 17.85 -7.49
CA ASN A 457 21.66 16.89 -7.86
C ASN A 457 21.15 15.43 -7.94
N LEU A 458 19.99 15.14 -7.37
CA LEU A 458 19.43 13.78 -7.28
C LEU A 458 18.67 13.39 -8.55
N GLN A 459 19.38 13.24 -9.67
CA GLN A 459 18.79 13.01 -10.99
C GLN A 459 17.98 11.72 -11.15
N ASN A 460 18.14 10.76 -10.24
CA ASN A 460 17.41 9.49 -10.23
C ASN A 460 16.17 9.52 -9.33
N LEU A 461 15.92 10.64 -8.64
CA LEU A 461 14.82 10.76 -7.69
C LEU A 461 13.47 10.64 -8.42
N ARG A 462 12.63 9.72 -7.92
CA ARG A 462 11.29 9.45 -8.45
C ARG A 462 10.19 9.87 -7.50
N THR A 463 10.45 9.76 -6.19
CA THR A 463 9.52 10.14 -5.13
C THR A 463 10.21 11.09 -4.18
N LEU A 464 9.63 12.24 -4.00
CA LEU A 464 10.06 13.25 -3.03
C LEU A 464 8.87 13.60 -2.15
N GLU A 465 9.03 13.42 -0.84
CA GLU A 465 8.05 13.82 0.15
C GLU A 465 8.71 14.77 1.14
N ILE A 466 8.19 15.97 1.25
CA ILE A 466 8.65 16.98 2.22
C ILE A 466 7.48 17.35 3.11
N TYR A 467 7.58 16.96 4.36
CA TYR A 467 6.66 17.32 5.43
C TYR A 467 7.23 18.50 6.19
N HIS A 468 6.42 19.46 6.49
CA HIS A 468 6.84 20.66 7.20
C HIS A 468 6.18 20.72 8.58
N ASP A 469 7.02 20.84 9.63
CA ASP A 469 6.57 21.04 11.02
C ASP A 469 7.16 22.34 11.57
N GLY A 470 6.79 23.49 10.97
CA GLY A 470 7.34 24.79 11.37
C GLY A 470 6.67 25.99 10.71
N ASN A 471 7.23 27.17 10.94
CA ASN A 471 6.75 28.44 10.38
C ASN A 471 7.53 28.91 9.16
N ALA A 472 8.71 28.37 8.90
CA ALA A 472 9.56 28.78 7.79
C ALA A 472 9.11 28.17 6.46
N ARG A 473 9.12 28.97 5.40
CA ARG A 473 8.64 28.58 4.07
C ARG A 473 9.74 28.66 3.03
N PHE A 474 9.61 27.88 1.99
CA PHE A 474 10.52 27.87 0.84
C PHE A 474 10.29 29.02 -0.15
N ASP A 475 9.36 29.96 0.12
CA ASP A 475 8.86 30.96 -0.84
C ASP A 475 9.96 31.73 -1.57
N ALA A 476 10.94 32.27 -0.84
CA ALA A 476 11.95 33.16 -1.42
C ALA A 476 12.91 32.44 -2.38
N ASN A 477 13.11 31.14 -2.18
CA ASN A 477 14.18 30.39 -2.81
C ASN A 477 13.68 29.31 -3.76
N CYS A 478 12.40 28.98 -3.68
CA CYS A 478 11.80 27.90 -4.43
C CYS A 478 11.60 28.23 -5.92
N ASP A 479 11.41 29.49 -6.28
CA ASP A 479 11.07 29.89 -7.66
C ASP A 479 12.15 29.57 -8.69
N GLY A 480 13.42 29.52 -8.29
CA GLY A 480 14.56 29.20 -9.14
C GLY A 480 14.99 27.74 -9.11
N TRP A 481 14.35 26.92 -8.32
CA TRP A 481 14.70 25.51 -8.20
C TRP A 481 14.30 24.72 -9.45
N VAL A 482 15.17 23.78 -9.85
CA VAL A 482 14.89 22.84 -10.94
C VAL A 482 14.72 21.45 -10.34
N PRO A 483 13.49 20.90 -10.39
CA PRO A 483 13.23 19.58 -9.84
C PRO A 483 13.93 18.47 -10.63
N PRO A 484 14.21 17.32 -10.00
CA PRO A 484 14.73 16.16 -10.69
C PRO A 484 13.83 15.71 -11.85
N PRO A 485 14.39 15.42 -13.04
CA PRO A 485 13.59 15.20 -14.27
C PRO A 485 12.79 13.91 -14.28
N ARG A 486 13.12 12.97 -13.39
CA ARG A 486 12.44 11.66 -13.24
C ARG A 486 11.42 11.63 -12.11
N LEU A 487 11.03 12.78 -11.58
CA LEU A 487 10.09 12.85 -10.46
C LEU A 487 8.68 12.43 -10.89
N HIS A 488 8.20 11.32 -10.34
CA HIS A 488 6.87 10.74 -10.60
C HIS A 488 5.88 11.09 -9.49
N ALA A 489 6.36 11.17 -8.25
CA ALA A 489 5.53 11.48 -7.10
C ALA A 489 6.15 12.62 -6.29
N LEU A 490 5.33 13.60 -5.97
CA LEU A 490 5.71 14.75 -5.16
C LEU A 490 4.66 14.97 -4.08
N TRP A 491 5.12 14.93 -2.83
CA TRP A 491 4.36 15.40 -1.68
C TRP A 491 5.10 16.62 -1.10
N PHE A 492 4.41 17.76 -1.13
CA PHE A 492 5.00 19.04 -0.73
C PHE A 492 4.02 19.76 0.19
N ASP A 493 4.15 19.48 1.50
CA ASP A 493 3.20 19.90 2.50
C ASP A 493 3.61 21.23 3.14
N SER A 494 2.69 22.21 3.11
CA SER A 494 2.80 23.54 3.77
C SER A 494 4.11 24.32 3.53
N CYS A 495 4.85 23.96 2.47
CA CYS A 495 6.19 24.48 2.23
C CYS A 495 6.23 25.84 1.51
N THR A 496 5.12 26.25 0.86
CA THR A 496 5.08 27.51 0.07
C THR A 496 3.77 28.25 0.21
N SER A 497 3.83 29.61 0.11
CA SER A 497 2.62 30.44 0.19
C SER A 497 1.75 30.36 -1.08
N THR A 498 2.35 30.11 -2.24
CA THR A 498 1.68 29.99 -3.53
C THR A 498 2.31 28.87 -4.37
N LEU A 499 1.61 28.43 -5.41
CA LEU A 499 2.13 27.40 -6.31
C LEU A 499 3.48 27.87 -6.91
N PRO A 500 4.57 27.10 -6.74
CA PRO A 500 5.88 27.47 -7.23
C PRO A 500 5.96 27.54 -8.77
N ARG A 501 6.79 28.43 -9.33
CA ARG A 501 6.90 28.61 -10.80
C ARG A 501 7.46 27.41 -11.54
N TRP A 502 8.27 26.58 -10.86
CA TRP A 502 8.82 25.35 -11.46
C TRP A 502 7.75 24.24 -11.61
N MET A 503 6.57 24.40 -11.02
CA MET A 503 5.46 23.46 -11.16
C MET A 503 4.82 23.59 -12.55
N ASN A 504 5.48 23.09 -13.57
CA ASN A 504 5.02 23.18 -14.95
C ASN A 504 5.39 21.93 -15.76
N SER A 505 4.72 21.74 -16.90
CA SER A 505 4.86 20.56 -17.76
C SER A 505 6.25 20.40 -18.39
N SER A 506 7.03 21.46 -18.50
CA SER A 506 8.39 21.39 -19.07
C SER A 506 9.39 20.79 -18.08
N LEU A 507 9.22 21.09 -16.79
CA LEU A 507 10.12 20.61 -15.74
C LEU A 507 9.62 19.30 -15.10
N LEU A 508 8.32 18.99 -15.17
CA LEU A 508 7.70 17.82 -14.56
C LEU A 508 6.92 16.97 -15.59
N PRO A 509 7.58 16.49 -16.67
CA PRO A 509 6.90 15.79 -17.76
C PRO A 509 6.31 14.42 -17.36
N VAL A 510 6.83 13.80 -16.31
CA VAL A 510 6.44 12.44 -15.87
C VAL A 510 5.75 12.40 -14.50
N LEU A 511 5.48 13.59 -13.91
CA LEU A 511 4.81 13.67 -12.61
C LEU A 511 3.39 13.11 -12.72
N SER A 512 3.14 12.02 -11.99
CA SER A 512 1.87 11.30 -11.99
C SER A 512 1.07 11.46 -10.69
N TYR A 513 1.75 11.75 -9.59
CA TYR A 513 1.18 11.92 -8.27
C TYR A 513 1.62 13.26 -7.68
N LEU A 514 0.67 14.11 -7.33
CA LEU A 514 0.93 15.40 -6.71
C LEU A 514 0.02 15.61 -5.51
N LEU A 515 0.62 15.71 -4.33
CA LEU A 515 0.00 16.29 -3.15
C LEU A 515 0.75 17.59 -2.82
N ILE A 516 0.03 18.68 -2.77
CA ILE A 516 0.60 19.99 -2.46
C ILE A 516 -0.34 20.80 -1.58
N GLU A 517 0.23 21.38 -0.53
CA GLU A 517 -0.44 22.33 0.33
C GLU A 517 0.21 23.70 0.20
N VAL A 518 -0.61 24.73 -0.04
CA VAL A 518 -0.16 26.12 -0.19
C VAL A 518 -1.09 27.05 0.58
N ASP A 519 -0.62 28.25 0.95
CA ASP A 519 -1.51 29.21 1.60
C ASP A 519 -2.60 29.75 0.69
N ARG A 520 -2.24 30.01 -0.56
CA ARG A 520 -3.13 30.63 -1.55
C ARG A 520 -3.00 29.96 -2.91
N VAL A 521 -4.12 29.58 -3.44
CA VAL A 521 -4.26 29.18 -4.83
C VAL A 521 -4.88 30.31 -5.62
N ARG A 522 -4.34 30.57 -6.80
CA ARG A 522 -4.93 31.45 -7.83
C ARG A 522 -5.65 30.56 -8.84
N PRO A 523 -6.95 30.30 -8.68
CA PRO A 523 -7.64 29.27 -9.45
C PRO A 523 -7.52 29.45 -10.95
N GLU A 524 -7.58 30.69 -11.43
CA GLU A 524 -7.51 31.03 -12.86
C GLU A 524 -6.13 30.77 -13.50
N VAL A 525 -5.05 30.73 -12.68
CA VAL A 525 -3.68 30.56 -13.14
C VAL A 525 -3.14 29.18 -12.76
N ASP A 526 -3.23 28.84 -11.47
CA ASP A 526 -2.56 27.67 -10.90
C ASP A 526 -3.20 26.37 -11.40
N ILE A 527 -4.54 26.31 -11.47
CA ILE A 527 -5.25 25.15 -12.03
C ILE A 527 -4.94 24.97 -13.52
N GLN A 528 -4.77 26.06 -14.27
CA GLN A 528 -4.38 26.00 -15.68
C GLN A 528 -2.95 25.47 -15.87
N ILE A 529 -2.05 25.79 -14.95
CA ILE A 529 -0.67 25.27 -14.95
C ILE A 529 -0.68 23.78 -14.64
N LEU A 530 -1.36 23.37 -13.57
CA LEU A 530 -1.47 21.96 -13.16
C LEU A 530 -2.19 21.13 -14.22
N GLY A 531 -3.24 21.70 -14.86
CA GLY A 531 -4.00 21.03 -15.92
C GLY A 531 -3.18 20.66 -17.16
N LYS A 532 -2.02 21.28 -17.35
CA LYS A 532 -1.08 20.99 -18.46
C LYS A 532 -0.07 19.90 -18.15
N LEU A 533 -0.06 19.34 -16.92
CA LEU A 533 0.83 18.23 -16.58
C LEU A 533 0.36 16.95 -17.29
N PRO A 534 1.16 16.40 -18.22
CA PRO A 534 0.66 15.40 -19.16
C PRO A 534 0.44 14.01 -18.54
N ALA A 535 1.16 13.69 -17.47
CA ALA A 535 1.15 12.39 -16.82
C ALA A 535 0.39 12.36 -15.50
N LEU A 536 -0.16 13.50 -15.04
CA LEU A 536 -0.76 13.61 -13.73
C LEU A 536 -2.03 12.75 -13.63
N CYS A 537 -1.99 11.75 -12.73
CA CYS A 537 -3.08 10.81 -12.47
C CYS A 537 -3.80 11.10 -11.14
N PHE A 538 -3.08 11.61 -10.16
CA PHE A 538 -3.59 11.96 -8.83
C PHE A 538 -3.22 13.40 -8.51
N LEU A 539 -4.20 14.18 -8.06
CA LEU A 539 -4.02 15.54 -7.57
C LEU A 539 -4.72 15.70 -6.22
N ASN A 540 -3.96 16.01 -5.19
CA ASN A 540 -4.49 16.55 -3.94
C ASN A 540 -3.92 17.95 -3.73
N LEU A 541 -4.77 18.95 -3.93
CA LEU A 541 -4.43 20.36 -3.76
C LEU A 541 -5.15 20.89 -2.53
N ASN A 542 -4.37 21.30 -1.53
CA ASN A 542 -4.87 21.80 -0.26
C ASN A 542 -4.48 23.25 -0.02
N THR A 543 -5.27 23.95 0.78
CA THR A 543 -4.93 25.29 1.26
C THR A 543 -4.92 25.31 2.80
N THR A 544 -3.84 25.86 3.40
CA THR A 544 -3.66 25.92 4.87
C THR A 544 -4.66 26.83 5.57
N ARG A 545 -5.17 27.82 4.87
CA ARG A 545 -6.16 28.74 5.41
C ARG A 545 -7.43 28.64 4.61
N ALA A 546 -8.51 28.27 5.28
CA ALA A 546 -9.84 28.52 4.79
C ALA A 546 -9.99 30.06 4.58
N GLN A 547 -9.42 30.57 3.51
CA GLN A 547 -9.72 31.93 3.09
C GLN A 547 -11.16 31.91 2.59
N TYR A 548 -12.09 32.25 3.46
CA TYR A 548 -13.51 32.48 3.20
C TYR A 548 -13.76 33.65 2.25
N THR A 549 -12.79 34.01 1.43
CA THR A 549 -13.04 34.93 0.33
C THR A 549 -13.82 34.18 -0.74
N PRO A 550 -14.99 34.68 -1.15
CA PRO A 550 -15.74 34.06 -2.25
C PRO A 550 -14.85 34.05 -3.51
N VAL A 551 -14.23 32.92 -3.78
CA VAL A 551 -13.44 32.77 -5.01
C VAL A 551 -14.44 32.82 -6.15
N LYS A 552 -14.25 33.75 -7.08
CA LYS A 552 -14.98 33.77 -8.34
C LYS A 552 -14.83 32.41 -9.02
N ARG A 553 -15.89 31.95 -9.68
CA ARG A 553 -15.93 30.69 -10.43
C ARG A 553 -14.62 30.44 -11.16
N PHE A 554 -13.90 29.34 -10.89
CA PHE A 554 -12.75 28.95 -11.68
C PHE A 554 -13.17 27.89 -12.70
N ILE A 555 -12.74 28.01 -13.92
CA ILE A 555 -13.05 27.09 -15.01
C ILE A 555 -11.83 26.25 -15.29
N ILE A 556 -12.00 24.94 -15.33
CA ILE A 556 -10.96 24.02 -15.78
C ILE A 556 -10.80 24.24 -17.29
N GLY A 557 -9.57 24.32 -17.78
CA GLY A 557 -9.32 24.49 -19.21
C GLY A 557 -9.84 23.34 -20.06
N HIS A 558 -10.16 23.62 -21.34
CA HIS A 558 -10.38 22.57 -22.32
C HIS A 558 -9.14 21.69 -22.42
N ASP A 559 -9.31 20.36 -22.52
CA ASP A 559 -8.23 19.37 -22.61
C ASP A 559 -7.28 19.36 -21.40
N ALA A 560 -7.67 20.00 -20.29
CA ALA A 560 -6.88 19.99 -19.06
C ALA A 560 -6.98 18.60 -18.37
N PHE A 561 -5.87 18.22 -17.73
CA PHE A 561 -5.77 16.99 -16.96
C PHE A 561 -6.07 15.72 -17.77
N PRO A 562 -5.33 15.42 -18.83
CA PRO A 562 -5.64 14.32 -19.76
C PRO A 562 -5.57 12.93 -19.13
N CYS A 563 -4.81 12.75 -18.05
CA CYS A 563 -4.59 11.47 -17.37
C CYS A 563 -5.17 11.41 -15.96
N LEU A 564 -5.74 12.50 -15.44
CA LEU A 564 -6.18 12.58 -14.05
C LEU A 564 -7.34 11.62 -13.78
N ARG A 565 -7.18 10.80 -12.75
CA ARG A 565 -8.20 9.85 -12.28
C ARG A 565 -8.80 10.27 -10.95
N GLU A 566 -7.99 10.85 -10.08
CA GLU A 566 -8.44 11.34 -8.78
C GLU A 566 -8.07 12.80 -8.58
N CYS A 567 -9.06 13.58 -8.12
CA CYS A 567 -8.92 15.00 -7.85
C CYS A 567 -9.48 15.32 -6.47
N ILE A 568 -8.62 15.76 -5.56
CA ILE A 568 -8.99 16.18 -4.21
C ILE A 568 -8.68 17.67 -4.07
N LEU A 569 -9.69 18.46 -3.79
CA LEU A 569 -9.59 19.90 -3.61
C LEU A 569 -9.99 20.25 -2.19
N TYR A 570 -9.01 20.35 -1.29
CA TYR A 570 -9.26 20.57 0.13
C TYR A 570 -9.30 22.07 0.45
N ASN A 571 -10.22 22.46 1.32
CA ASN A 571 -10.39 23.85 1.77
C ASN A 571 -10.71 24.87 0.66
N PHE A 572 -11.16 24.42 -0.50
CA PHE A 572 -11.67 25.31 -1.55
C PHE A 572 -13.17 25.55 -1.36
N GLN A 573 -13.56 26.83 -1.40
CA GLN A 573 -14.98 27.23 -1.28
C GLN A 573 -15.78 27.15 -2.59
N THR A 574 -15.13 26.72 -3.65
CA THR A 574 -15.75 26.67 -4.97
C THR A 574 -15.90 25.22 -5.39
N GLY A 575 -17.13 24.84 -5.60
CA GLY A 575 -17.40 23.63 -6.32
C GLY A 575 -17.29 23.85 -7.82
N PRO A 576 -17.07 22.80 -8.57
CA PRO A 576 -16.81 22.89 -9.99
C PRO A 576 -18.11 22.96 -10.81
N SER A 577 -18.68 24.13 -11.02
CA SER A 577 -19.59 24.33 -12.17
C SER A 577 -18.88 24.34 -13.53
N MET A 578 -17.81 23.50 -13.72
CA MET A 578 -16.63 24.03 -14.36
C MET A 578 -15.92 22.98 -15.19
N PHE A 579 -16.62 21.90 -15.55
CA PHE A 579 -16.05 20.85 -16.37
C PHE A 579 -16.46 21.06 -17.84
N PRO A 580 -15.70 21.81 -18.64
CA PRO A 580 -15.98 21.87 -20.07
C PRO A 580 -15.79 20.51 -20.72
N ARG A 581 -16.46 20.30 -21.85
CA ARG A 581 -16.29 19.07 -22.61
C ARG A 581 -14.82 18.84 -22.93
N GLY A 582 -14.33 17.61 -22.69
CA GLY A 582 -12.95 17.19 -22.94
C GLY A 582 -11.99 17.41 -21.78
N SER A 583 -12.39 18.13 -20.71
CA SER A 583 -11.57 18.19 -19.50
C SER A 583 -11.68 16.88 -18.71
N MET A 584 -10.59 16.48 -18.05
CA MET A 584 -10.53 15.33 -17.14
C MET A 584 -11.20 14.04 -17.68
N PRO A 585 -10.88 13.56 -18.90
CA PRO A 585 -11.61 12.46 -19.54
C PRO A 585 -11.50 11.11 -18.80
N ARG A 586 -10.54 10.98 -17.89
CA ARG A 586 -10.28 9.76 -17.12
C ARG A 586 -10.62 9.90 -15.64
N LEU A 587 -11.28 10.99 -15.23
CA LEU A 587 -11.58 11.24 -13.82
C LEU A 587 -12.58 10.21 -13.29
N GLU A 588 -12.15 9.43 -12.31
CA GLU A 588 -12.92 8.38 -11.66
C GLU A 588 -13.48 8.85 -10.31
N TYR A 589 -12.72 9.67 -9.59
CA TYR A 589 -13.05 10.17 -8.26
C TYR A 589 -12.76 11.66 -8.12
N ILE A 590 -13.70 12.38 -7.51
CA ILE A 590 -13.53 13.78 -7.11
C ILE A 590 -13.98 13.99 -5.67
N ASP A 591 -13.16 14.72 -4.89
CA ASP A 591 -13.47 15.18 -3.54
C ASP A 591 -13.29 16.70 -3.47
N PHE A 592 -14.32 17.42 -3.00
CA PHE A 592 -14.26 18.86 -2.86
C PHE A 592 -15.14 19.38 -1.72
N CYS A 593 -14.87 20.61 -1.28
CA CYS A 593 -15.68 21.31 -0.28
C CYS A 593 -16.67 22.25 -0.95
N ALA A 594 -17.90 22.31 -0.45
CA ALA A 594 -18.91 23.22 -0.96
C ALA A 594 -19.78 23.81 0.16
N ARG A 595 -20.16 25.08 0.00
CA ARG A 595 -21.13 25.72 0.89
C ARG A 595 -22.54 25.30 0.48
N ALA A 596 -23.33 24.79 1.43
CA ALA A 596 -24.67 24.31 1.16
C ALA A 596 -25.58 25.41 0.53
N SER A 597 -25.42 26.68 0.93
CA SER A 597 -26.17 27.81 0.34
C SER A 597 -25.84 28.06 -1.14
N HIS A 598 -24.62 27.80 -1.59
CA HIS A 598 -24.21 27.96 -2.99
C HIS A 598 -24.87 26.90 -3.88
N ILE A 599 -24.98 25.68 -3.41
CA ILE A 599 -25.69 24.60 -4.12
C ILE A 599 -27.17 24.89 -4.20
N THR A 600 -27.81 25.26 -3.05
CA THR A 600 -29.25 25.50 -2.97
C THR A 600 -29.67 26.81 -3.63
N GLY A 601 -28.77 27.78 -3.74
CA GLY A 601 -28.99 29.08 -4.42
C GLY A 601 -28.84 29.02 -5.95
N GLY A 602 -28.37 27.91 -6.50
CA GLY A 602 -28.11 27.77 -7.93
C GLY A 602 -26.79 28.43 -8.41
N ASP A 603 -25.97 28.91 -7.47
CA ASP A 603 -24.66 29.49 -7.79
C ASP A 603 -23.62 28.43 -8.20
N LEU A 604 -23.94 27.19 -7.92
CA LEU A 604 -23.09 26.03 -8.20
C LEU A 604 -23.83 25.09 -9.16
N ASP A 605 -23.49 25.15 -10.42
CA ASP A 605 -23.94 24.16 -11.41
C ASP A 605 -22.94 23.01 -11.43
N VAL A 606 -23.30 21.91 -10.76
CA VAL A 606 -22.48 20.66 -10.73
C VAL A 606 -22.80 19.84 -11.97
N ASP A 607 -22.48 20.35 -13.14
CA ASP A 607 -22.64 19.59 -14.38
C ASP A 607 -21.46 18.63 -14.58
N VAL A 608 -21.55 17.45 -13.98
CA VAL A 608 -20.57 16.37 -14.12
C VAL A 608 -20.80 15.45 -15.34
N ARG A 609 -21.83 15.73 -16.15
CA ARG A 609 -22.21 14.90 -17.32
C ARG A 609 -21.10 14.78 -18.37
N HIS A 610 -20.11 15.68 -18.30
CA HIS A 610 -18.97 15.70 -19.23
C HIS A 610 -17.78 14.88 -18.76
N LEU A 611 -17.89 14.22 -17.60
CA LEU A 611 -16.83 13.38 -17.00
C LEU A 611 -17.14 11.88 -17.23
N PRO A 612 -16.80 11.31 -18.38
CA PRO A 612 -17.29 9.99 -18.80
C PRO A 612 -16.87 8.83 -17.91
N SER A 613 -15.79 8.97 -17.15
CA SER A 613 -15.23 7.92 -16.31
C SER A 613 -15.60 8.05 -14.83
N LEU A 614 -16.41 9.05 -14.45
CA LEU A 614 -16.72 9.36 -13.05
C LEU A 614 -17.55 8.24 -12.41
N HIS A 615 -17.07 7.73 -11.24
CA HIS A 615 -17.71 6.65 -10.48
C HIS A 615 -18.01 7.05 -9.04
N LYS A 616 -17.26 8.01 -8.47
CA LYS A 616 -17.41 8.42 -7.07
C LYS A 616 -17.24 9.92 -6.93
N VAL A 617 -18.13 10.53 -6.15
CA VAL A 617 -18.07 11.93 -5.80
C VAL A 617 -18.17 12.06 -4.28
N THR A 618 -17.20 12.74 -3.68
CA THR A 618 -17.26 13.11 -2.26
C THR A 618 -17.43 14.62 -2.14
N VAL A 619 -18.38 15.04 -1.32
CA VAL A 619 -18.62 16.47 -1.09
C VAL A 619 -18.66 16.74 0.40
N ARG A 620 -17.80 17.65 0.86
CA ARG A 620 -17.82 18.17 2.23
C ARG A 620 -18.66 19.42 2.24
N LEU A 621 -19.85 19.29 2.83
CA LEU A 621 -20.81 20.36 2.91
C LEU A 621 -20.62 21.11 4.23
N TRP A 622 -20.55 22.42 4.15
CA TRP A 622 -20.50 23.28 5.33
C TRP A 622 -21.57 24.40 5.25
N SER A 623 -21.98 24.91 6.41
CA SER A 623 -22.99 25.99 6.53
C SER A 623 -22.58 26.95 7.63
N GLU A 624 -22.79 28.26 7.43
CA GLU A 624 -22.51 29.30 8.43
C GLU A 624 -23.53 29.34 9.58
N VAL A 625 -24.63 28.65 9.41
CA VAL A 625 -25.71 28.58 10.41
C VAL A 625 -26.03 27.09 10.55
N ASP A 626 -26.27 26.63 11.77
CA ASP A 626 -26.73 25.26 12.09
C ASP A 626 -28.04 24.91 11.37
N CYS A 627 -27.98 24.81 10.05
CA CYS A 627 -29.13 24.52 9.21
C CYS A 627 -28.96 23.17 8.51
N LEU A 628 -29.12 22.09 9.28
CA LEU A 628 -29.14 20.71 8.79
C LEU A 628 -30.09 20.56 7.57
N ALA A 629 -31.17 21.33 7.52
CA ALA A 629 -32.10 21.33 6.40
C ALA A 629 -31.49 21.89 5.09
N ALA A 630 -30.61 22.89 5.18
CA ALA A 630 -29.91 23.40 3.99
C ALA A 630 -28.89 22.41 3.45
N VAL A 631 -28.18 21.73 4.35
CA VAL A 631 -27.21 20.67 4.00
C VAL A 631 -27.95 19.50 3.35
N GLN A 632 -29.05 19.04 3.95
CA GLN A 632 -29.83 17.93 3.37
C GLN A 632 -30.40 18.31 1.99
N LYS A 633 -30.90 19.52 1.83
CA LYS A 633 -31.38 20.01 0.53
C LYS A 633 -30.26 20.05 -0.51
N ALA A 634 -29.06 20.48 -0.11
CA ALA A 634 -27.88 20.49 -1.00
C ALA A 634 -27.48 19.08 -1.42
N ALA A 635 -27.46 18.13 -0.47
CA ALA A 635 -27.19 16.72 -0.74
C ALA A 635 -28.24 16.10 -1.70
N ASP A 636 -29.54 16.41 -1.50
CA ASP A 636 -30.61 15.94 -2.39
C ASP A 636 -30.50 16.51 -3.82
N MET A 637 -30.02 17.75 -3.95
CA MET A 637 -29.78 18.37 -5.26
C MET A 637 -28.56 17.71 -5.97
N LEU A 638 -27.50 17.43 -5.24
CA LEU A 638 -26.33 16.72 -5.76
C LEU A 638 -26.72 15.30 -6.22
N ASN A 639 -27.44 14.55 -5.40
CA ASN A 639 -27.92 13.22 -5.78
C ASN A 639 -28.71 13.26 -7.09
N LYS A 640 -29.66 14.19 -7.23
CA LYS A 640 -30.42 14.34 -8.47
C LYS A 640 -29.56 14.68 -9.69
N ALA A 641 -28.50 15.46 -9.51
CA ALA A 641 -27.56 15.77 -10.58
C ALA A 641 -26.74 14.54 -11.02
N LEU A 642 -26.39 13.68 -10.05
CA LEU A 642 -25.63 12.45 -10.29
C LEU A 642 -26.50 11.31 -10.85
N ASP A 643 -27.77 11.25 -10.49
CA ASP A 643 -28.73 10.27 -11.02
C ASP A 643 -28.90 10.36 -12.56
N VAL A 644 -28.67 11.52 -13.14
CA VAL A 644 -28.72 11.75 -14.59
C VAL A 644 -27.41 11.37 -15.29
N HIS A 645 -26.35 11.08 -14.52
CA HIS A 645 -25.05 10.71 -15.08
C HIS A 645 -25.06 9.25 -15.61
N PRO A 646 -24.44 8.95 -16.78
CA PRO A 646 -24.48 7.61 -17.39
C PRO A 646 -23.95 6.49 -16.47
N ASN A 647 -22.97 6.80 -15.63
CA ASN A 647 -22.33 5.82 -14.73
C ASN A 647 -22.95 5.79 -13.33
N HIS A 648 -23.97 6.61 -13.03
CA HIS A 648 -24.59 6.73 -11.70
C HIS A 648 -23.55 6.78 -10.57
N PRO A 649 -22.65 7.79 -10.51
CA PRO A 649 -21.57 7.85 -9.55
C PRO A 649 -22.11 7.85 -8.11
N ALA A 650 -21.44 7.10 -7.23
CA ALA A 650 -21.79 7.08 -5.82
C ALA A 650 -21.50 8.46 -5.16
N LEU A 651 -22.47 9.01 -4.42
CA LEU A 651 -22.27 10.24 -3.66
C LEU A 651 -21.99 9.92 -2.20
N HIS A 652 -20.85 10.38 -1.71
CA HIS A 652 -20.54 10.45 -0.30
C HIS A 652 -20.57 11.93 0.14
N HIS A 653 -21.27 12.25 1.20
CA HIS A 653 -21.26 13.62 1.72
C HIS A 653 -21.04 13.61 3.23
N TRP A 654 -20.27 14.60 3.68
CA TRP A 654 -19.97 14.83 5.09
C TRP A 654 -20.43 16.24 5.46
N PHE A 655 -20.86 16.42 6.69
CA PHE A 655 -21.14 17.73 7.26
C PHE A 655 -19.96 18.16 8.12
N GLU A 656 -19.39 19.32 7.81
CA GLU A 656 -18.42 20.00 8.66
C GLU A 656 -19.10 21.21 9.31
N GLU A 657 -19.12 21.25 10.62
CA GLU A 657 -19.53 22.45 11.37
C GLU A 657 -18.48 23.54 11.09
N ALA A 658 -18.93 24.71 10.65
CA ALA A 658 -18.05 25.87 10.51
C ALA A 658 -17.52 26.25 11.90
N LEU A 659 -16.21 26.15 12.11
CA LEU A 659 -15.59 26.65 13.32
C LEU A 659 -15.80 28.14 13.40
N PRO A 660 -16.33 28.67 14.54
CA PRO A 660 -16.48 30.12 14.73
C PRO A 660 -15.12 30.80 14.57
N GLU A 661 -15.05 31.95 13.89
CA GLU A 661 -13.82 32.72 13.63
C GLU A 661 -13.00 33.03 14.90
N GLU A 662 -13.63 33.06 16.08
CA GLU A 662 -12.97 33.30 17.36
C GLU A 662 -12.12 32.12 17.90
N LEU A 663 -12.38 30.88 17.45
CA LEU A 663 -11.60 29.67 17.84
C LEU A 663 -10.34 29.46 17.02
N VAL A 664 -10.21 30.09 15.88
CA VAL A 664 -9.04 30.00 15.00
C VAL A 664 -7.85 30.79 15.55
N GLN A 665 -8.11 31.81 16.42
CA GLN A 665 -7.06 32.63 17.03
C GLN A 665 -6.49 32.05 18.34
N ALA A 666 -7.06 30.99 18.90
CA ALA A 666 -6.74 30.50 20.24
C ALA A 666 -6.07 29.11 20.31
N LYS A 667 -5.74 28.47 19.19
CA LYS A 667 -4.95 27.23 19.24
C LYS A 667 -3.48 27.51 19.00
N GLU A 668 -2.75 27.63 20.10
CA GLU A 668 -1.32 27.31 20.15
C GLU A 668 -1.08 25.89 19.61
N PRO A 669 0.08 25.63 18.97
CA PRO A 669 0.33 24.36 18.32
C PRO A 669 0.42 23.25 19.37
N ALA A 670 -0.62 22.45 19.48
CA ALA A 670 -0.52 21.17 20.15
C ALA A 670 0.07 20.19 19.13
N ALA A 671 1.31 19.80 19.40
CA ALA A 671 1.99 18.69 18.76
C ALA A 671 1.09 17.48 18.68
N ALA A 672 0.87 17.00 17.50
CA ALA A 672 0.81 15.59 17.09
C ALA A 672 0.42 15.57 15.61
N ILE A 673 1.34 15.26 14.76
CA ILE A 673 1.02 14.67 13.45
C ILE A 673 0.40 13.33 13.77
N THR A 674 -0.90 13.30 13.99
CA THR A 674 -1.66 12.09 13.80
C THR A 674 -1.70 11.90 12.30
N VAL A 675 -0.89 11.01 11.77
CA VAL A 675 -1.27 10.26 10.57
C VAL A 675 -2.65 9.73 10.94
N SER A 676 -3.69 10.38 10.41
CA SER A 676 -5.04 9.96 10.65
C SER A 676 -5.15 8.60 9.98
N ASP A 677 -5.04 7.58 10.79
CA ASP A 677 -5.65 6.30 10.50
C ASP A 677 -7.15 6.59 10.36
N ARG A 678 -7.54 7.02 9.18
CA ARG A 678 -8.94 7.04 8.79
C ARG A 678 -9.28 5.58 8.62
N GLY A 679 -9.71 5.00 9.75
CA GLY A 679 -10.39 3.74 9.74
C GLY A 679 -11.46 3.78 8.65
N GLY A 680 -11.12 3.31 7.48
CA GLY A 680 -12.08 2.93 6.49
C GLY A 680 -12.93 1.87 7.17
N GLU A 681 -14.20 2.18 7.41
CA GLU A 681 -15.19 1.15 7.62
C GLU A 681 -15.11 0.27 6.38
N ALA A 682 -14.41 -0.84 6.53
CA ALA A 682 -14.44 -1.91 5.55
C ALA A 682 -15.89 -2.40 5.50
N VAL A 683 -16.62 -1.94 4.50
CA VAL A 683 -17.82 -2.65 4.07
C VAL A 683 -17.31 -3.92 3.44
N VAL A 684 -17.21 -4.95 4.24
CA VAL A 684 -16.93 -6.32 3.77
C VAL A 684 -18.21 -6.80 3.12
N MET A 685 -18.21 -6.93 1.82
CA MET A 685 -19.13 -7.81 1.10
C MET A 685 -18.53 -9.21 1.04
#